data_6da3912696a533acb4f60391a0791687
#
_entry.id   6da3912696a533acb4f60391a0791687
#
_cell.length_a   1.000
_cell.length_b   1.000
_cell.length_c   1.000
_cell.angle_alpha   90.00
_cell.angle_beta   90.00
_cell.angle_gamma   90.00
#
_symmetry.space_group_name_H-M   'P 1'
#
loop_
_entity.id
_entity.type
_entity.pdbx_description
1 polymer ?
#
loop_
_entity_poly.entity_id
_entity_poly.type
_entity_poly.pdbx_seq_one_letter_code
_entity_poly.pdbx_strand_id
1 'polypeptide(L)'
;MRKGIPIISLLLIMAFLLTGCAAGNSTGTGSDTENVTTDQSGKNEESDMNQENNQNNDFTVETVTVHPGDLTFPSGAWSWEGEAVTGKNASGGNCFAMTNVYTPAGESFSLEADLKIVSGRCGGLVFGVLSDIKPDSAWYCVNIDRNKKNIRLFSSGVGDQGTSQNAQRTLSDEELAMDTYRLKVGYQDKRITFWLNGEVVDSREESNFQGGYLGLNTFKGEVRFTNIRYTVGNFRIPLTELKLTVGDRVYPLETARYHIVKNIGEVNGAVSLTVGLPDGFSSEFDGVQNAGSATYSFVPAYGRKNYALKISHPEYGTMSIRLELTVDIPPELIYTDPYRPQYHYSPQKNFTGDPNGLVYNATTGEYHLFHQYNPSDIINGNQVWGHAVSKDLIHWVDLGIAIDREPDGGRIYSGSAVIDYANTTGFFHDGIPAASRMVAIYTVKNPDNSCDQNIAYSLDDGYTWIKYEGNPVIPTSASRTGPTFRDPKVLWIEDPAQENGGLWLMILGGTAAQIFTSHDLKPWEYNSSLKDKSGSPIQSECPDLLHLALDGDTARMKYVYFGAGRFYYVGSLQKNTDGKYEYVVEQEMRTTAFNTGRNYATQSFFNDAKGRCLIINRLRDNTAALLDGKHWNGVQSMPFDTTLVTAADGSMKLCFAPIEELTSLYDGVLKEIANKTLTAGQSVLDDVKSKGYLLETALCVQPNTTFSFYLRGNGNNSAVLTGKADADGKVQITISTTGASTVKGGYTWKFEVEPDSEGMIYLTISVDNTMLDIYINNGEYAISDLIFPDPSVEDMRFLVSSGSLEIRSLVCHQMKSIW
;
A
#
# COMPACT_ATOMS: atom_id res chain seq x y z
N MET A 1 -1.10 53.46 10.97
CA MET A 1 -0.84 54.24 9.74
C MET A 1 -0.35 53.26 8.67
N ARG A 2 -1.12 53.14 7.63
CA ARG A 2 -0.86 52.25 6.48
C ARG A 2 0.34 52.72 5.66
N LYS A 3 1.18 51.82 5.15
CA LYS A 3 1.79 51.93 3.83
C LYS A 3 2.08 50.54 3.31
N GLY A 4 1.39 50.15 2.26
CA GLY A 4 1.66 48.96 1.46
C GLY A 4 2.77 49.20 0.45
N ILE A 5 3.42 48.13 0.04
CA ILE A 5 4.40 48.07 -1.05
C ILE A 5 3.91 47.01 -2.03
N PRO A 6 3.86 47.26 -3.33
CA PRO A 6 3.32 46.33 -4.32
C PRO A 6 4.34 45.28 -4.76
N ILE A 7 3.82 44.07 -5.01
CA ILE A 7 4.54 42.95 -5.63
C ILE A 7 4.65 43.19 -7.14
N ILE A 8 5.86 43.19 -7.67
CA ILE A 8 6.15 43.17 -9.11
C ILE A 8 6.48 41.73 -9.50
N SER A 9 5.60 41.14 -10.30
CA SER A 9 5.85 39.86 -10.96
C SER A 9 6.85 40.05 -12.11
N LEU A 10 7.91 39.30 -12.13
CA LEU A 10 8.84 39.21 -13.28
C LEU A 10 8.63 37.86 -13.96
N LEU A 11 7.92 37.88 -15.10
CA LEU A 11 7.89 36.76 -16.04
C LEU A 11 9.17 36.81 -16.89
N LEU A 12 9.97 35.76 -16.84
CA LEU A 12 11.07 35.55 -17.77
C LEU A 12 10.63 34.54 -18.83
N ILE A 13 10.40 35.03 -20.05
CA ILE A 13 10.19 34.20 -21.25
C ILE A 13 11.56 33.92 -21.85
N MET A 14 11.98 32.66 -21.90
CA MET A 14 13.10 32.22 -22.73
C MET A 14 12.58 31.65 -24.05
N ALA A 15 12.77 32.42 -25.12
CA ALA A 15 12.58 31.95 -26.49
C ALA A 15 13.85 31.26 -26.97
N PHE A 16 13.77 30.02 -27.41
CA PHE A 16 14.84 29.38 -28.18
C PHE A 16 14.62 29.60 -29.67
N LEU A 17 15.60 30.27 -30.28
CA LEU A 17 15.74 30.50 -31.72
C LEU A 17 16.12 29.19 -32.43
N LEU A 18 15.27 28.81 -33.40
CA LEU A 18 15.63 27.89 -34.48
C LEU A 18 16.39 28.65 -35.57
N THR A 19 17.63 28.27 -35.85
CA THR A 19 18.33 28.60 -37.07
C THR A 19 18.30 27.39 -37.99
N GLY A 20 17.60 27.56 -39.11
CA GLY A 20 17.64 26.63 -40.24
C GLY A 20 18.89 26.86 -41.11
N CYS A 21 19.30 25.81 -41.75
CA CYS A 21 20.10 25.92 -42.97
C CYS A 21 19.45 25.07 -44.06
N ALA A 22 19.16 25.74 -45.15
CA ALA A 22 18.58 25.19 -46.37
C ALA A 22 19.68 24.86 -47.40
N ALA A 23 19.29 23.96 -48.30
CA ALA A 23 19.55 23.91 -49.72
C ALA A 23 20.77 23.14 -50.23
N GLY A 24 20.43 22.28 -51.14
CA GLY A 24 21.33 21.67 -52.11
C GLY A 24 20.59 20.74 -53.06
N ASN A 25 20.02 21.34 -54.11
CA ASN A 25 19.52 20.66 -55.31
C ASN A 25 20.62 20.02 -56.14
N SER A 26 20.41 18.83 -56.70
CA SER A 26 20.79 18.57 -58.10
C SER A 26 20.02 17.39 -58.71
N THR A 27 19.28 17.61 -59.66
CA THR A 27 18.80 17.06 -60.93
C THR A 27 19.63 15.91 -61.53
N GLY A 28 18.91 14.99 -62.23
CA GLY A 28 19.43 14.00 -63.19
C GLY A 28 18.47 12.88 -63.42
N THR A 29 17.50 12.94 -64.23
CA THR A 29 17.14 12.50 -65.62
C THR A 29 17.63 11.12 -66.06
N GLY A 30 16.67 10.35 -66.64
CA GLY A 30 16.86 9.26 -67.60
C GLY A 30 16.13 8.01 -67.17
N SER A 31 14.91 7.73 -67.66
CA SER A 31 14.46 7.13 -68.94
C SER A 31 15.11 5.77 -69.27
N ASP A 32 14.36 4.77 -69.34
CA ASP A 32 13.79 4.02 -70.49
C ASP A 32 13.34 2.62 -70.03
N THR A 33 12.12 2.30 -70.22
CA THR A 33 11.43 1.48 -71.24
C THR A 33 12.05 0.14 -71.59
N GLU A 34 11.24 -0.87 -71.56
CA GLU A 34 10.85 -1.89 -72.54
C GLU A 34 10.45 -3.16 -71.79
N ASN A 35 9.20 -3.58 -71.80
CA ASN A 35 8.34 -4.17 -72.80
C ASN A 35 8.71 -5.63 -73.19
N VAL A 36 7.61 -6.36 -73.38
CA VAL A 36 7.42 -7.58 -74.26
C VAL A 36 7.42 -8.92 -73.57
N THR A 37 6.49 -9.67 -73.58
CA THR A 37 5.22 -10.10 -74.28
C THR A 37 4.85 -11.52 -73.81
N THR A 38 3.55 -11.73 -73.63
CA THR A 38 2.71 -12.77 -74.21
C THR A 38 3.11 -14.23 -74.17
N ASP A 39 2.24 -15.13 -73.74
CA ASP A 39 1.28 -15.75 -74.61
C ASP A 39 0.19 -16.59 -73.85
N GLN A 40 -0.93 -16.52 -74.37
CA GLN A 40 -2.23 -17.09 -74.45
C GLN A 40 -2.35 -18.63 -74.23
N SER A 41 -3.44 -19.04 -73.63
CA SER A 41 -4.63 -19.72 -74.17
C SER A 41 -5.28 -20.58 -73.09
N GLY A 42 -6.55 -20.69 -72.91
CA GLY A 42 -7.73 -20.39 -73.66
C GLY A 42 -8.94 -21.13 -73.07
N LYS A 43 -10.07 -20.41 -73.14
CA LYS A 43 -11.41 -20.88 -73.34
C LYS A 43 -12.19 -21.56 -72.21
N ASN A 44 -13.23 -20.81 -71.78
CA ASN A 44 -14.68 -21.00 -71.93
C ASN A 44 -15.28 -22.06 -70.94
N GLU A 45 -16.44 -21.84 -70.34
CA GLU A 45 -17.69 -21.20 -70.69
C GLU A 45 -18.52 -20.92 -69.42
N GLU A 46 -19.35 -19.90 -69.52
CA GLU A 46 -20.58 -19.50 -68.86
C GLU A 46 -21.25 -20.48 -67.88
N SER A 47 -21.65 -19.99 -66.68
CA SER A 47 -23.07 -19.88 -66.32
C SER A 47 -23.27 -19.01 -65.07
N ASP A 48 -23.94 -17.94 -65.27
CA ASP A 48 -24.96 -17.23 -64.51
C ASP A 48 -25.13 -17.39 -62.98
N MET A 49 -25.13 -16.18 -62.38
CA MET A 49 -26.06 -15.73 -61.32
C MET A 49 -26.20 -16.57 -60.04
N ASN A 50 -25.55 -16.09 -59.05
CA ASN A 50 -26.12 -15.52 -57.79
C ASN A 50 -24.96 -15.14 -56.84
N GLN A 51 -24.53 -13.90 -56.95
CA GLN A 51 -23.82 -13.26 -55.84
C GLN A 51 -24.86 -12.88 -54.78
N GLU A 52 -25.31 -13.82 -53.99
CA GLU A 52 -25.73 -13.54 -52.62
C GLU A 52 -24.52 -13.04 -51.83
N ASN A 53 -24.61 -11.81 -51.36
CA ASN A 53 -23.72 -11.20 -50.39
C ASN A 53 -23.77 -12.02 -49.06
N ASN A 54 -23.13 -13.15 -49.00
CA ASN A 54 -22.81 -13.78 -47.72
C ASN A 54 -21.54 -13.14 -47.17
N GLN A 55 -21.67 -11.94 -46.59
CA GLN A 55 -20.80 -11.52 -45.52
C GLN A 55 -21.11 -12.40 -44.32
N ASN A 56 -20.53 -13.60 -44.28
CA ASN A 56 -20.40 -14.35 -43.03
C ASN A 56 -19.51 -13.51 -42.13
N ASN A 57 -20.11 -12.65 -41.32
CA ASN A 57 -19.50 -12.01 -40.18
C ASN A 57 -19.23 -13.13 -39.16
N ASP A 58 -18.09 -13.80 -39.29
CA ASP A 58 -17.64 -14.81 -38.33
C ASP A 58 -17.16 -14.10 -37.07
N PHE A 59 -18.03 -14.03 -36.05
CA PHE A 59 -17.73 -13.48 -34.71
C PHE A 59 -17.18 -14.55 -33.77
N THR A 60 -16.59 -15.61 -34.30
CA THR A 60 -15.98 -16.66 -33.49
C THR A 60 -14.84 -16.10 -32.65
N VAL A 61 -14.68 -16.68 -31.45
CA VAL A 61 -13.61 -16.31 -30.51
C VAL A 61 -12.25 -16.52 -31.16
N GLU A 62 -11.47 -15.46 -31.24
CA GLU A 62 -10.11 -15.53 -31.78
C GLU A 62 -9.13 -16.06 -30.74
N THR A 63 -8.29 -17.01 -31.13
CA THR A 63 -7.11 -17.40 -30.33
C THR A 63 -5.98 -16.44 -30.64
N VAL A 64 -5.59 -15.65 -29.65
CA VAL A 64 -4.52 -14.65 -29.76
C VAL A 64 -3.19 -15.26 -29.34
N THR A 65 -2.15 -15.10 -30.17
CA THR A 65 -0.77 -15.46 -29.83
C THR A 65 -0.09 -14.27 -29.16
N VAL A 66 0.60 -14.49 -28.05
CA VAL A 66 1.34 -13.46 -27.30
C VAL A 66 2.71 -13.26 -27.91
N HIS A 67 3.05 -12.02 -28.27
CA HIS A 67 4.32 -11.62 -28.87
C HIS A 67 5.16 -10.74 -27.93
N PRO A 68 6.46 -10.51 -28.24
CA PRO A 68 7.28 -9.51 -27.54
C PRO A 68 6.60 -8.14 -27.53
N GLY A 69 6.46 -7.55 -26.34
CA GLY A 69 5.72 -6.31 -26.15
C GLY A 69 4.30 -6.48 -25.58
N ASP A 70 3.71 -7.69 -25.69
CA ASP A 70 2.40 -7.99 -25.11
C ASP A 70 2.47 -8.33 -23.59
N LEU A 71 3.68 -8.54 -23.06
CA LEU A 71 3.93 -8.86 -21.66
C LEU A 71 4.59 -7.70 -20.92
N THR A 72 4.08 -7.43 -19.73
CA THR A 72 4.73 -6.60 -18.72
C THR A 72 5.37 -7.47 -17.64
N PHE A 73 6.45 -7.01 -17.02
CA PHE A 73 7.23 -7.77 -16.06
C PHE A 73 7.23 -7.10 -14.67
N PRO A 74 6.14 -7.20 -13.90
CA PRO A 74 6.02 -6.53 -12.60
C PRO A 74 6.93 -7.12 -11.52
N SER A 75 7.46 -8.34 -11.72
CA SER A 75 8.38 -8.95 -10.77
C SER A 75 9.28 -10.01 -11.44
N GLY A 76 10.52 -10.13 -10.94
CA GLY A 76 11.52 -11.08 -11.41
C GLY A 76 12.32 -10.61 -12.64
N ALA A 77 13.30 -11.39 -13.02
CA ALA A 77 14.09 -11.15 -14.23
C ALA A 77 13.50 -11.94 -15.40
N TRP A 78 13.03 -11.22 -16.41
CA TRP A 78 12.43 -11.80 -17.62
C TRP A 78 13.16 -11.33 -18.87
N SER A 79 13.27 -12.19 -19.86
CA SER A 79 13.88 -11.86 -21.15
C SER A 79 13.22 -12.61 -22.29
N TRP A 80 13.17 -11.98 -23.47
CA TRP A 80 12.74 -12.61 -24.71
C TRP A 80 13.94 -13.10 -25.53
N GLU A 81 13.81 -14.30 -26.14
CA GLU A 81 14.71 -14.84 -27.14
C GLU A 81 13.87 -15.40 -28.31
N GLY A 82 13.73 -14.62 -29.38
CA GLY A 82 12.80 -14.92 -30.46
C GLY A 82 11.35 -14.92 -29.95
N GLU A 83 10.64 -16.03 -30.11
CA GLU A 83 9.24 -16.21 -29.62
C GLU A 83 9.17 -16.80 -28.21
N ALA A 84 10.31 -17.02 -27.53
CA ALA A 84 10.34 -17.57 -26.19
C ALA A 84 10.59 -16.50 -25.14
N VAL A 85 9.83 -16.53 -24.04
CA VAL A 85 10.08 -15.73 -22.86
C VAL A 85 10.62 -16.60 -21.73
N THR A 86 11.70 -16.14 -21.09
CA THR A 86 12.35 -16.84 -19.98
C THR A 86 12.26 -16.01 -18.72
N GLY A 87 11.68 -16.59 -17.67
CA GLY A 87 11.62 -16.00 -16.33
C GLY A 87 12.63 -16.64 -15.39
N LYS A 88 13.39 -15.81 -14.65
CA LYS A 88 14.36 -16.23 -13.64
C LYS A 88 14.02 -15.70 -12.26
N ASN A 89 14.06 -16.59 -11.27
CA ASN A 89 13.89 -16.23 -9.86
C ASN A 89 14.75 -17.11 -8.95
N ALA A 90 15.83 -16.55 -8.43
CA ALA A 90 16.70 -17.21 -7.45
C ALA A 90 16.27 -16.98 -5.99
N SER A 91 15.54 -15.92 -5.68
CA SER A 91 15.34 -15.41 -4.32
C SER A 91 14.12 -15.93 -3.56
N GLY A 92 13.27 -16.74 -4.19
CA GLY A 92 12.26 -17.50 -3.47
C GLY A 92 10.82 -16.99 -3.44
N GLY A 93 10.49 -15.85 -4.06
CA GLY A 93 9.11 -15.37 -4.27
C GLY A 93 8.50 -15.90 -5.59
N ASN A 94 7.24 -15.56 -5.86
CA ASN A 94 6.64 -15.69 -7.18
C ASN A 94 7.11 -14.55 -8.08
N CYS A 95 7.41 -14.86 -9.33
CA CYS A 95 7.69 -13.88 -10.37
C CYS A 95 6.66 -14.01 -11.48
N PHE A 96 6.17 -12.87 -11.95
CA PHE A 96 5.05 -12.80 -12.89
C PHE A 96 5.46 -12.06 -14.17
N ALA A 97 5.01 -12.60 -15.30
CA ALA A 97 4.91 -11.88 -16.55
C ALA A 97 3.44 -11.79 -16.92
N MET A 98 2.91 -10.57 -17.05
CA MET A 98 1.48 -10.32 -17.22
C MET A 98 1.18 -9.92 -18.64
N THR A 99 0.15 -10.53 -19.22
CA THR A 99 -0.42 -10.03 -20.47
C THR A 99 -1.13 -8.69 -20.19
N ASN A 100 -1.33 -7.90 -21.22
CA ASN A 100 -2.15 -6.69 -21.16
C ASN A 100 -3.66 -6.98 -21.25
N VAL A 101 -4.07 -8.24 -21.10
CA VAL A 101 -5.45 -8.71 -21.28
C VAL A 101 -6.10 -9.00 -19.95
N TYR A 102 -7.25 -8.36 -19.75
CA TYR A 102 -8.10 -8.53 -18.58
C TYR A 102 -9.34 -9.37 -18.96
N THR A 103 -9.63 -10.40 -18.18
CA THR A 103 -10.87 -11.19 -18.31
C THR A 103 -11.92 -10.61 -17.35
N PRO A 104 -13.07 -10.08 -17.82
CA PRO A 104 -14.10 -9.59 -16.91
C PRO A 104 -14.67 -10.70 -16.02
N ALA A 105 -15.27 -10.32 -14.88
CA ALA A 105 -15.90 -11.26 -13.97
C ALA A 105 -17.03 -12.03 -14.66
N GLY A 106 -17.00 -13.36 -14.56
CA GLY A 106 -18.01 -14.25 -15.16
C GLY A 106 -17.78 -14.57 -16.63
N GLU A 107 -16.87 -13.90 -17.32
CA GLU A 107 -16.56 -14.18 -18.73
C GLU A 107 -15.63 -15.41 -18.87
N SER A 108 -15.84 -16.17 -19.95
CA SER A 108 -14.99 -17.31 -20.27
C SER A 108 -13.61 -16.88 -20.75
N PHE A 109 -12.59 -17.67 -20.46
CA PHE A 109 -11.26 -17.51 -21.02
C PHE A 109 -10.54 -18.85 -21.15
N SER A 110 -9.50 -18.88 -21.96
CA SER A 110 -8.45 -19.89 -21.87
C SER A 110 -7.07 -19.25 -21.96
N LEU A 111 -6.09 -19.85 -21.29
CA LEU A 111 -4.67 -19.50 -21.38
C LEU A 111 -3.86 -20.79 -21.54
N GLU A 112 -2.97 -20.82 -22.52
CA GLU A 112 -2.15 -21.99 -22.85
C GLU A 112 -0.71 -21.57 -23.12
N ALA A 113 0.25 -22.38 -22.70
CA ALA A 113 1.65 -22.23 -23.06
C ALA A 113 2.37 -23.58 -23.00
N ASP A 114 3.41 -23.73 -23.83
CA ASP A 114 4.42 -24.75 -23.64
C ASP A 114 5.50 -24.23 -22.69
N LEU A 115 5.83 -24.97 -21.63
CA LEU A 115 6.80 -24.55 -20.62
C LEU A 115 7.91 -25.59 -20.42
N LYS A 116 9.15 -25.12 -20.32
CA LYS A 116 10.34 -25.91 -19.96
C LYS A 116 10.93 -25.36 -18.67
N ILE A 117 10.98 -26.18 -17.62
CA ILE A 117 11.67 -25.83 -16.37
C ILE A 117 13.16 -26.09 -16.59
N VAL A 118 13.93 -25.03 -16.88
CA VAL A 118 15.37 -25.10 -17.17
C VAL A 118 16.14 -25.44 -15.90
N SER A 119 15.77 -24.80 -14.78
CA SER A 119 16.35 -25.09 -13.47
C SER A 119 15.36 -24.77 -12.36
N GLY A 120 15.56 -25.36 -11.17
CA GLY A 120 14.80 -25.04 -9.97
C GLY A 120 13.47 -25.78 -9.86
N ARG A 121 12.41 -25.09 -9.34
CA ARG A 121 11.26 -25.77 -8.77
C ARG A 121 9.98 -25.73 -9.61
N CYS A 122 9.44 -24.53 -9.89
CA CYS A 122 8.09 -24.41 -10.43
C CYS A 122 7.98 -23.45 -11.61
N GLY A 123 7.11 -23.80 -12.57
CA GLY A 123 6.63 -22.92 -13.63
C GLY A 123 5.14 -23.12 -13.88
N GLY A 124 4.42 -22.08 -14.31
CA GLY A 124 2.98 -22.19 -14.51
C GLY A 124 2.31 -20.99 -15.16
N LEU A 125 1.00 -21.10 -15.25
CA LEU A 125 0.08 -20.09 -15.75
C LEU A 125 -0.64 -19.42 -14.57
N VAL A 126 -0.71 -18.09 -14.58
CA VAL A 126 -1.41 -17.30 -13.56
C VAL A 126 -2.59 -16.58 -14.21
N PHE A 127 -3.68 -16.45 -13.46
CA PHE A 127 -4.91 -15.82 -13.95
C PHE A 127 -5.73 -15.24 -12.79
N GLY A 128 -6.71 -14.41 -13.11
CA GLY A 128 -7.51 -13.72 -12.11
C GLY A 128 -6.68 -12.77 -11.25
N VAL A 129 -5.61 -12.21 -11.80
CA VAL A 129 -4.75 -11.25 -11.12
C VAL A 129 -5.44 -9.90 -11.15
N LEU A 130 -5.79 -9.36 -9.98
CA LEU A 130 -6.60 -8.13 -9.90
C LEU A 130 -5.81 -6.86 -10.22
N SER A 131 -4.48 -6.92 -10.19
CA SER A 131 -3.60 -5.79 -10.51
C SER A 131 -2.36 -6.28 -11.27
N ASP A 132 -2.11 -5.69 -12.44
CA ASP A 132 -0.91 -5.93 -13.25
C ASP A 132 0.35 -5.29 -12.64
N ILE A 133 0.19 -4.29 -11.78
CA ILE A 133 1.29 -3.60 -11.07
C ILE A 133 1.72 -4.39 -9.83
N LYS A 134 0.76 -5.00 -9.11
CA LYS A 134 1.01 -5.82 -7.92
C LYS A 134 0.28 -7.16 -8.01
N PRO A 135 0.75 -8.07 -8.85
CA PRO A 135 0.07 -9.34 -9.12
C PRO A 135 0.01 -10.31 -7.93
N ASP A 136 0.76 -10.05 -6.87
CA ASP A 136 0.79 -10.87 -5.65
C ASP A 136 -0.36 -10.57 -4.65
N SER A 137 -1.25 -9.64 -4.96
CA SER A 137 -2.37 -9.25 -4.08
C SER A 137 -3.50 -10.28 -4.05
N ALA A 138 -3.92 -10.78 -5.21
CA ALA A 138 -4.90 -11.85 -5.36
C ALA A 138 -4.76 -12.50 -6.74
N TRP A 139 -4.70 -13.83 -6.80
CA TRP A 139 -4.49 -14.57 -8.04
C TRP A 139 -4.75 -16.07 -7.91
N TYR A 140 -4.97 -16.73 -9.03
CA TYR A 140 -4.97 -18.18 -9.19
C TYR A 140 -3.76 -18.63 -10.02
N CYS A 141 -3.22 -19.80 -9.74
CA CYS A 141 -2.10 -20.35 -10.52
C CYS A 141 -2.26 -21.86 -10.73
N VAL A 142 -2.05 -22.28 -11.96
CA VAL A 142 -1.81 -23.67 -12.30
C VAL A 142 -0.34 -23.84 -12.59
N ASN A 143 0.38 -24.64 -11.80
CA ASN A 143 1.81 -24.86 -12.00
C ASN A 143 2.25 -26.33 -11.88
N ILE A 144 3.40 -26.60 -12.44
CA ILE A 144 4.16 -27.84 -12.27
C ILE A 144 5.22 -27.59 -11.20
N ASP A 145 5.22 -28.40 -10.15
CA ASP A 145 6.20 -28.39 -9.07
C ASP A 145 7.07 -29.66 -9.14
N ARG A 146 8.29 -29.56 -9.68
CA ARG A 146 9.21 -30.67 -9.83
C ARG A 146 9.65 -31.27 -8.50
N ASN A 147 9.78 -30.46 -7.44
CA ASN A 147 10.19 -30.96 -6.13
C ASN A 147 9.08 -31.77 -5.47
N LYS A 148 7.82 -31.37 -5.65
CA LYS A 148 6.64 -32.08 -5.15
C LYS A 148 6.14 -33.15 -6.14
N LYS A 149 6.71 -33.21 -7.33
CA LYS A 149 6.33 -34.11 -8.41
C LYS A 149 4.82 -34.06 -8.72
N ASN A 150 4.27 -32.86 -8.78
CA ASN A 150 2.85 -32.67 -9.01
C ASN A 150 2.53 -31.48 -9.94
N ILE A 151 1.35 -31.55 -10.54
CA ILE A 151 0.66 -30.40 -11.12
C ILE A 151 -0.46 -30.00 -10.16
N ARG A 152 -0.64 -28.70 -9.95
CA ARG A 152 -1.62 -28.19 -8.98
C ARG A 152 -2.25 -26.88 -9.42
N LEU A 153 -3.50 -26.68 -9.01
CA LEU A 153 -4.20 -25.40 -8.98
C LEU A 153 -4.19 -24.88 -7.53
N PHE A 154 -3.82 -23.62 -7.32
CA PHE A 154 -3.90 -22.97 -6.02
C PHE A 154 -4.20 -21.48 -6.21
N SER A 155 -4.70 -20.83 -5.16
CA SER A 155 -4.99 -19.40 -5.12
C SER A 155 -4.25 -18.74 -3.97
N SER A 156 -4.04 -17.43 -4.09
CA SER A 156 -3.46 -16.59 -3.03
C SER A 156 -4.24 -15.30 -2.96
N GLY A 157 -4.54 -14.82 -1.74
CA GLY A 157 -5.28 -13.57 -1.53
C GLY A 157 -6.74 -13.61 -2.02
N VAL A 158 -7.27 -14.77 -2.40
CA VAL A 158 -8.65 -14.95 -2.84
C VAL A 158 -9.50 -15.42 -1.67
N GLY A 159 -10.49 -14.62 -1.26
CA GLY A 159 -11.30 -14.88 -0.07
C GLY A 159 -10.54 -14.65 1.25
N ASP A 160 -11.06 -15.17 2.35
CA ASP A 160 -10.54 -14.95 3.72
C ASP A 160 -9.36 -15.88 4.10
N GLN A 161 -8.95 -16.75 3.20
CA GLN A 161 -8.02 -17.84 3.49
C GLN A 161 -6.70 -17.68 2.76
N GLY A 162 -5.79 -16.87 3.07
CA GLY A 162 -4.41 -16.84 2.56
C GLY A 162 -4.15 -17.68 1.27
N THR A 163 -3.03 -18.38 1.17
CA THR A 163 -2.76 -19.29 0.05
C THR A 163 -3.47 -20.62 0.27
N SER A 164 -4.46 -20.96 -0.56
CA SER A 164 -5.18 -22.23 -0.53
C SER A 164 -4.78 -23.14 -1.71
N GLN A 165 -4.62 -24.44 -1.43
CA GLN A 165 -4.40 -25.43 -2.48
C GLN A 165 -5.75 -26.01 -2.90
N ASN A 166 -6.18 -25.67 -4.12
CA ASN A 166 -7.51 -26.00 -4.60
C ASN A 166 -7.59 -27.39 -5.27
N ALA A 167 -6.54 -27.82 -5.98
CA ALA A 167 -6.42 -29.15 -6.60
C ALA A 167 -4.97 -29.55 -6.81
N GLN A 168 -4.70 -30.87 -6.84
CA GLN A 168 -3.41 -31.41 -7.25
C GLN A 168 -3.50 -32.83 -7.79
N ARG A 169 -2.57 -33.19 -8.68
CA ARG A 169 -2.34 -34.55 -9.18
C ARG A 169 -0.84 -34.83 -9.21
N THR A 170 -0.45 -36.03 -8.78
CA THR A 170 0.94 -36.49 -8.92
C THR A 170 1.27 -36.71 -10.39
N LEU A 171 2.44 -36.29 -10.84
CA LEU A 171 2.96 -36.53 -12.18
C LEU A 171 3.44 -37.99 -12.29
N SER A 172 3.18 -38.64 -13.43
CA SER A 172 3.75 -39.96 -13.73
C SER A 172 5.26 -39.87 -13.98
N ASP A 173 5.94 -41.01 -13.97
CA ASP A 173 7.38 -41.05 -14.27
C ASP A 173 7.65 -40.63 -15.73
N GLU A 174 6.74 -40.89 -16.65
CA GLU A 174 6.80 -40.45 -18.04
C GLU A 174 6.67 -38.93 -18.13
N GLU A 175 5.72 -38.34 -17.42
CA GLU A 175 5.56 -36.88 -17.34
C GLU A 175 6.76 -36.19 -16.67
N LEU A 176 7.35 -36.80 -15.64
CA LEU A 176 8.55 -36.27 -14.98
C LEU A 176 9.79 -36.31 -15.89
N ALA A 177 9.82 -37.23 -16.85
CA ALA A 177 10.90 -37.35 -17.84
C ALA A 177 10.77 -36.37 -19.03
N MET A 178 9.63 -35.68 -19.16
CA MET A 178 9.40 -34.71 -20.22
C MET A 178 10.30 -33.49 -20.10
N ASP A 179 10.82 -33.02 -21.23
CA ASP A 179 11.59 -31.77 -21.31
C ASP A 179 10.68 -30.52 -21.34
N THR A 180 9.50 -30.65 -21.95
CA THR A 180 8.54 -29.57 -22.15
C THR A 180 7.14 -30.06 -21.83
N TYR A 181 6.35 -29.23 -21.19
CA TYR A 181 4.97 -29.48 -20.81
C TYR A 181 4.05 -28.50 -21.52
N ARG A 182 2.96 -28.97 -22.11
CA ARG A 182 1.87 -28.10 -22.58
C ARG A 182 0.85 -27.95 -21.46
N LEU A 183 0.78 -26.73 -20.92
CA LEU A 183 -0.14 -26.38 -19.83
C LEU A 183 -1.25 -25.48 -20.37
N LYS A 184 -2.50 -25.80 -20.03
CA LYS A 184 -3.66 -24.98 -20.35
C LYS A 184 -4.54 -24.83 -19.13
N VAL A 185 -5.13 -23.66 -18.97
CA VAL A 185 -6.20 -23.37 -18.01
C VAL A 185 -7.33 -22.63 -18.72
N GLY A 186 -8.55 -22.85 -18.30
CA GLY A 186 -9.73 -22.14 -18.78
C GLY A 186 -10.78 -21.96 -17.69
N TYR A 187 -11.58 -20.93 -17.84
CA TYR A 187 -12.78 -20.68 -17.05
C TYR A 187 -13.99 -20.60 -17.97
N GLN A 188 -14.98 -21.38 -17.69
CA GLN A 188 -16.25 -21.38 -18.42
C GLN A 188 -17.35 -21.92 -17.50
N ASP A 189 -18.58 -21.38 -17.60
CA ASP A 189 -19.76 -21.84 -16.86
C ASP A 189 -19.50 -21.97 -15.33
N LYS A 190 -18.84 -20.96 -14.74
CA LYS A 190 -18.42 -20.95 -13.33
C LYS A 190 -17.48 -22.08 -12.92
N ARG A 191 -16.72 -22.64 -13.88
CA ARG A 191 -15.80 -23.74 -13.62
C ARG A 191 -14.39 -23.39 -14.10
N ILE A 192 -13.38 -23.63 -13.26
CA ILE A 192 -11.99 -23.65 -13.66
C ILE A 192 -11.65 -25.08 -14.09
N THR A 193 -11.16 -25.24 -15.32
CA THR A 193 -10.61 -26.50 -15.85
C THR A 193 -9.17 -26.30 -16.23
N PHE A 194 -8.29 -27.27 -15.96
CA PHE A 194 -6.92 -27.22 -16.41
C PHE A 194 -6.44 -28.56 -16.97
N TRP A 195 -5.53 -28.46 -17.92
CA TRP A 195 -5.04 -29.57 -18.75
C TRP A 195 -3.53 -29.64 -18.70
N LEU A 196 -3.00 -30.85 -18.78
CA LEU A 196 -1.59 -31.14 -19.00
C LEU A 196 -1.48 -31.98 -20.26
N ASN A 197 -0.67 -31.52 -21.25
CA ASN A 197 -0.43 -32.21 -22.51
C ASN A 197 -1.70 -32.60 -23.28
N GLY A 198 -2.77 -31.78 -23.13
CA GLY A 198 -4.07 -32.00 -23.77
C GLY A 198 -5.08 -32.79 -22.93
N GLU A 199 -4.67 -33.44 -21.86
CA GLU A 199 -5.55 -34.21 -20.97
C GLU A 199 -6.05 -33.36 -19.81
N VAL A 200 -7.35 -33.47 -19.46
CA VAL A 200 -7.94 -32.81 -18.31
C VAL A 200 -7.34 -33.36 -17.02
N VAL A 201 -6.76 -32.49 -16.22
CA VAL A 201 -6.24 -32.84 -14.91
C VAL A 201 -7.33 -32.70 -13.84
N ASP A 202 -8.09 -31.59 -13.86
CA ASP A 202 -9.20 -31.34 -12.96
C ASP A 202 -10.16 -30.29 -13.55
N SER A 203 -11.42 -30.33 -13.10
CA SER A 203 -12.44 -29.32 -13.40
C SER A 203 -13.32 -29.10 -12.18
N ARG A 204 -13.38 -27.88 -11.68
CA ARG A 204 -14.10 -27.55 -10.44
C ARG A 204 -14.88 -26.26 -10.53
N GLU A 205 -15.93 -26.20 -9.73
CA GLU A 205 -16.72 -24.98 -9.61
C GLU A 205 -15.95 -23.88 -8.88
N GLU A 206 -16.00 -22.66 -9.42
CA GLU A 206 -15.47 -21.43 -8.86
C GLU A 206 -16.43 -20.29 -9.17
N SER A 207 -17.50 -20.20 -8.39
CA SER A 207 -18.57 -19.22 -8.59
C SER A 207 -18.17 -17.79 -8.16
N ASN A 208 -17.05 -17.65 -7.44
CA ASN A 208 -16.54 -16.36 -6.93
C ASN A 208 -15.43 -15.76 -7.79
N PHE A 209 -15.19 -16.28 -8.99
CA PHE A 209 -14.15 -15.75 -9.88
C PHE A 209 -14.49 -14.31 -10.30
N GLN A 210 -13.63 -13.37 -9.90
CA GLN A 210 -13.82 -11.93 -10.12
C GLN A 210 -13.23 -11.42 -11.44
N GLY A 211 -12.75 -12.32 -12.31
CA GLY A 211 -11.97 -11.92 -13.46
C GLY A 211 -10.54 -11.54 -13.10
N GLY A 212 -9.83 -10.89 -14.00
CA GLY A 212 -8.46 -10.41 -13.79
C GLY A 212 -7.54 -10.66 -14.96
N TYR A 213 -6.28 -10.22 -14.83
CA TYR A 213 -5.26 -10.39 -15.84
C TYR A 213 -4.79 -11.85 -15.96
N LEU A 214 -4.33 -12.21 -17.16
CA LEU A 214 -3.70 -13.49 -17.48
C LEU A 214 -2.19 -13.30 -17.51
N GLY A 215 -1.42 -14.37 -17.22
CA GLY A 215 0.03 -14.28 -17.24
C GLY A 215 0.76 -15.59 -16.98
N LEU A 216 2.07 -15.46 -16.79
CA LEU A 216 3.01 -16.55 -16.55
C LEU A 216 3.63 -16.42 -15.17
N ASN A 217 3.99 -17.53 -14.56
CA ASN A 217 4.59 -17.58 -13.22
C ASN A 217 5.84 -18.45 -13.21
N THR A 218 6.89 -17.98 -12.52
CA THR A 218 8.04 -18.80 -12.12
C THR A 218 8.32 -18.63 -10.63
N PHE A 219 8.76 -19.74 -9.99
CA PHE A 219 9.05 -19.76 -8.56
C PHE A 219 10.29 -20.62 -8.26
N LYS A 220 11.32 -19.99 -7.65
CA LYS A 220 12.58 -20.66 -7.28
C LYS A 220 13.24 -21.41 -8.43
N GLY A 221 13.46 -20.74 -9.55
CA GLY A 221 14.11 -21.35 -10.71
C GLY A 221 14.07 -20.52 -11.97
N GLU A 222 14.39 -21.17 -13.08
CA GLU A 222 14.36 -20.62 -14.42
C GLU A 222 13.38 -21.43 -15.28
N VAL A 223 12.43 -20.75 -15.91
CA VAL A 223 11.39 -21.36 -16.75
C VAL A 223 11.31 -20.62 -18.09
N ARG A 224 11.34 -21.38 -19.18
CA ARG A 224 11.16 -20.89 -20.55
C ARG A 224 9.77 -21.24 -21.03
N PHE A 225 9.04 -20.26 -21.57
CA PHE A 225 7.71 -20.39 -22.13
C PHE A 225 7.73 -20.11 -23.63
N THR A 226 6.95 -20.90 -24.39
CA THR A 226 6.74 -20.75 -25.83
C THR A 226 5.26 -21.01 -26.16
N ASN A 227 4.83 -20.71 -27.39
CA ASN A 227 3.46 -20.94 -27.85
C ASN A 227 2.40 -20.41 -26.89
N ILE A 228 2.64 -19.22 -26.32
CA ILE A 228 1.72 -18.60 -25.38
C ILE A 228 0.50 -18.09 -26.16
N ARG A 229 -0.70 -18.57 -25.80
CA ARG A 229 -1.95 -18.22 -26.45
C ARG A 229 -3.08 -18.05 -25.45
N TYR A 230 -4.03 -17.18 -25.77
CA TYR A 230 -5.24 -17.02 -24.95
C TYR A 230 -6.48 -16.78 -25.81
N THR A 231 -7.65 -17.03 -25.21
CA THR A 231 -8.97 -16.61 -25.69
C THR A 231 -9.68 -15.90 -24.56
N VAL A 232 -10.54 -14.90 -24.86
CA VAL A 232 -11.40 -14.24 -23.88
C VAL A 232 -12.81 -14.09 -24.43
N GLY A 233 -13.79 -14.49 -23.62
CA GLY A 233 -15.20 -14.35 -23.94
C GLY A 233 -15.77 -15.44 -24.83
N ASN A 234 -17.04 -15.25 -25.22
CA ASN A 234 -17.80 -16.20 -26.03
C ASN A 234 -17.82 -15.81 -27.50
N PHE A 235 -17.48 -14.56 -27.83
CA PHE A 235 -17.41 -14.05 -29.20
C PHE A 235 -16.45 -12.86 -29.29
N ARG A 236 -15.98 -12.56 -30.52
CA ARG A 236 -15.20 -11.34 -30.79
C ARG A 236 -16.13 -10.14 -30.81
N ILE A 237 -15.87 -9.15 -29.95
CA ILE A 237 -16.67 -7.92 -29.94
C ILE A 237 -16.41 -7.13 -31.24
N PRO A 238 -17.43 -6.92 -32.11
CA PRO A 238 -17.23 -6.31 -33.41
C PRO A 238 -17.35 -4.78 -33.34
N LEU A 239 -16.59 -4.12 -32.45
CA LEU A 239 -16.60 -2.66 -32.34
C LEU A 239 -16.05 -2.03 -33.62
N THR A 240 -16.83 -1.17 -34.23
CA THR A 240 -16.40 -0.34 -35.36
C THR A 240 -15.86 1.01 -34.93
N GLU A 241 -16.26 1.46 -33.74
CA GLU A 241 -15.79 2.68 -33.10
C GLU A 241 -15.90 2.53 -31.58
N LEU A 242 -14.87 2.99 -30.84
CA LEU A 242 -14.95 3.22 -29.40
C LEU A 242 -14.11 4.46 -29.06
N LYS A 243 -14.77 5.52 -28.59
CA LYS A 243 -14.09 6.76 -28.21
C LYS A 243 -14.77 7.44 -27.03
N LEU A 244 -13.97 8.13 -26.22
CA LEU A 244 -14.43 9.00 -25.15
C LEU A 244 -14.19 10.46 -25.55
N THR A 245 -15.19 11.32 -25.42
CA THR A 245 -15.09 12.75 -25.68
C THR A 245 -15.30 13.54 -24.41
N VAL A 246 -14.35 14.42 -24.09
CA VAL A 246 -14.33 15.26 -22.87
C VAL A 246 -14.14 16.71 -23.33
N GLY A 247 -15.22 17.49 -23.39
CA GLY A 247 -15.19 18.80 -24.03
C GLY A 247 -14.73 18.67 -25.49
N ASP A 248 -13.69 19.41 -25.87
CA ASP A 248 -13.10 19.36 -27.22
C ASP A 248 -12.05 18.23 -27.39
N ARG A 249 -11.71 17.51 -26.34
CA ARG A 249 -10.72 16.42 -26.39
C ARG A 249 -11.39 15.10 -26.75
N VAL A 250 -10.85 14.38 -27.73
CA VAL A 250 -11.30 13.06 -28.14
C VAL A 250 -10.23 12.02 -27.87
N TYR A 251 -10.58 11.01 -27.13
CA TYR A 251 -9.74 9.87 -26.80
C TYR A 251 -10.24 8.63 -27.55
N PRO A 252 -9.59 8.22 -28.65
CA PRO A 252 -9.86 6.91 -29.23
C PRO A 252 -9.42 5.83 -28.22
N LEU A 253 -10.28 4.82 -28.04
CA LEU A 253 -10.01 3.72 -27.12
C LEU A 253 -9.70 2.47 -27.94
N GLU A 254 -8.70 1.71 -27.49
CA GLU A 254 -8.29 0.49 -28.19
C GLU A 254 -9.32 -0.62 -28.00
N THR A 255 -9.92 -1.05 -29.10
CA THR A 255 -11.00 -2.03 -29.10
C THR A 255 -10.53 -3.47 -28.84
N ALA A 256 -9.24 -3.76 -29.02
CA ALA A 256 -8.67 -5.09 -28.79
C ALA A 256 -8.50 -5.46 -27.31
N ARG A 257 -8.76 -4.53 -26.39
CA ARG A 257 -8.60 -4.74 -24.94
C ARG A 257 -9.95 -4.78 -24.25
N TYR A 258 -10.11 -5.75 -23.35
CA TYR A 258 -11.32 -5.85 -22.49
C TYR A 258 -11.21 -5.03 -21.20
N HIS A 259 -10.04 -4.46 -20.91
CA HIS A 259 -9.81 -3.48 -19.84
C HIS A 259 -9.07 -2.27 -20.41
N ILE A 260 -9.75 -1.13 -20.40
CA ILE A 260 -9.24 0.13 -20.91
C ILE A 260 -9.02 1.06 -19.72
N VAL A 261 -7.80 1.53 -19.53
CA VAL A 261 -7.42 2.49 -18.48
C VAL A 261 -7.15 3.83 -19.12
N LYS A 262 -7.84 4.89 -18.68
CA LYS A 262 -7.68 6.24 -19.22
C LYS A 262 -7.70 7.29 -18.13
N ASN A 263 -6.64 8.09 -18.05
CA ASN A 263 -6.64 9.35 -17.33
C ASN A 263 -7.19 10.44 -18.27
N ILE A 264 -8.26 11.11 -17.86
CA ILE A 264 -8.94 12.14 -18.65
C ILE A 264 -8.75 13.55 -18.08
N GLY A 265 -8.02 13.64 -16.93
CA GLY A 265 -7.69 14.92 -16.30
C GLY A 265 -8.90 15.65 -15.74
N GLU A 266 -8.89 16.99 -15.81
CA GLU A 266 -10.02 17.81 -15.38
C GLU A 266 -11.23 17.61 -16.28
N VAL A 267 -12.41 17.46 -15.68
CA VAL A 267 -13.69 17.29 -16.34
C VAL A 267 -14.70 18.27 -15.76
N ASN A 268 -15.23 19.15 -16.61
CA ASN A 268 -16.27 20.11 -16.25
C ASN A 268 -17.62 19.69 -16.86
N GLY A 269 -18.32 18.77 -16.19
CA GLY A 269 -19.63 18.29 -16.59
C GLY A 269 -19.66 16.91 -17.26
N ALA A 270 -20.60 16.71 -18.18
CA ALA A 270 -20.80 15.42 -18.82
C ALA A 270 -19.75 15.13 -19.90
N VAL A 271 -19.38 13.86 -20.01
CA VAL A 271 -18.56 13.30 -21.08
C VAL A 271 -19.37 12.35 -21.94
N SER A 272 -18.90 12.07 -23.15
CA SER A 272 -19.61 11.19 -24.09
C SER A 272 -18.78 9.98 -24.46
N LEU A 273 -19.34 8.78 -24.27
CA LEU A 273 -18.77 7.51 -24.77
C LEU A 273 -19.51 7.10 -26.03
N THR A 274 -18.84 7.12 -27.19
CA THR A 274 -19.36 6.64 -28.45
C THR A 274 -18.97 5.21 -28.71
N VAL A 275 -19.95 4.39 -29.02
CA VAL A 275 -19.82 2.96 -29.29
C VAL A 275 -20.39 2.68 -30.66
N GLY A 276 -19.57 2.21 -31.59
CA GLY A 276 -19.99 1.78 -32.93
C GLY A 276 -20.13 0.24 -32.97
N LEU A 277 -21.30 -0.24 -33.41
CA LEU A 277 -21.63 -1.65 -33.53
C LEU A 277 -22.33 -1.96 -34.86
N PRO A 278 -22.11 -3.16 -35.46
CA PRO A 278 -22.91 -3.61 -36.58
C PRO A 278 -24.33 -3.96 -36.16
N ASP A 279 -25.18 -4.18 -37.16
CA ASP A 279 -26.57 -4.62 -36.94
C ASP A 279 -26.63 -5.95 -36.18
N GLY A 280 -27.68 -6.10 -35.37
CA GLY A 280 -27.90 -7.27 -34.50
C GLY A 280 -27.26 -7.20 -33.12
N PHE A 281 -26.34 -6.28 -32.88
CA PHE A 281 -25.73 -6.03 -31.57
C PHE A 281 -26.42 -4.93 -30.79
N SER A 282 -26.29 -4.97 -29.49
CA SER A 282 -26.73 -3.92 -28.56
C SER A 282 -25.64 -3.60 -27.56
N SER A 283 -25.70 -2.41 -26.97
CA SER A 283 -24.79 -2.00 -25.91
C SER A 283 -25.54 -1.50 -24.68
N GLU A 284 -24.94 -1.65 -23.51
CA GLU A 284 -25.41 -1.11 -22.22
C GLU A 284 -24.22 -0.44 -21.52
N PHE A 285 -24.42 0.79 -21.10
CA PHE A 285 -23.45 1.55 -20.32
C PHE A 285 -24.15 2.37 -19.25
N ASP A 286 -23.66 2.32 -18.02
CA ASP A 286 -24.20 3.01 -16.83
C ASP A 286 -25.75 2.84 -16.69
N GLY A 287 -26.23 1.59 -16.92
CA GLY A 287 -27.65 1.22 -16.85
C GLY A 287 -28.51 1.65 -18.05
N VAL A 288 -27.94 2.34 -19.04
CA VAL A 288 -28.65 2.74 -20.26
C VAL A 288 -28.35 1.73 -21.37
N GLN A 289 -29.39 1.12 -21.93
CA GLN A 289 -29.30 0.14 -23.01
C GLN A 289 -29.73 0.75 -24.36
N ASN A 290 -28.95 0.46 -25.40
CA ASN A 290 -29.22 0.89 -26.77
C ASN A 290 -29.04 -0.27 -27.78
N ALA A 291 -29.86 -0.28 -28.83
CA ALA A 291 -29.69 -1.18 -29.97
C ALA A 291 -28.72 -0.56 -30.98
N GLY A 292 -27.74 -1.35 -31.44
CA GLY A 292 -26.73 -0.89 -32.40
C GLY A 292 -25.73 0.14 -31.83
N SER A 293 -25.25 1.01 -32.71
CA SER A 293 -24.33 2.09 -32.35
C SER A 293 -25.01 3.15 -31.47
N ALA A 294 -24.29 3.64 -30.45
CA ALA A 294 -24.83 4.58 -29.48
C ALA A 294 -23.78 5.58 -28.98
N THR A 295 -24.26 6.73 -28.48
CA THR A 295 -23.45 7.66 -27.72
C THR A 295 -24.07 7.83 -26.33
N TYR A 296 -23.34 7.50 -25.29
CA TYR A 296 -23.73 7.63 -23.90
C TYR A 296 -23.17 8.93 -23.32
N SER A 297 -24.03 9.75 -22.71
CA SER A 297 -23.60 10.94 -21.98
C SER A 297 -23.72 10.68 -20.49
N PHE A 298 -22.64 10.87 -19.73
CA PHE A 298 -22.58 10.64 -18.28
C PHE A 298 -21.61 11.62 -17.62
N VAL A 299 -21.78 11.84 -16.31
CA VAL A 299 -20.83 12.61 -15.49
C VAL A 299 -19.93 11.61 -14.78
N PRO A 300 -18.64 11.55 -15.15
CA PRO A 300 -17.73 10.62 -14.49
C PRO A 300 -17.47 11.06 -13.05
N ALA A 301 -17.30 10.09 -12.16
CA ALA A 301 -16.90 10.35 -10.77
C ALA A 301 -15.46 10.85 -10.71
N TYR A 302 -15.18 11.76 -9.78
CA TYR A 302 -13.81 12.16 -9.49
C TYR A 302 -12.98 10.98 -8.95
N GLY A 303 -11.66 11.03 -9.18
CA GLY A 303 -10.76 9.95 -8.84
C GLY A 303 -10.83 8.81 -9.84
N ARG A 304 -10.50 7.59 -9.40
CA ARG A 304 -10.46 6.38 -10.23
C ARG A 304 -11.76 5.60 -10.10
N LYS A 305 -12.49 5.41 -11.19
CA LYS A 305 -13.72 4.64 -11.22
C LYS A 305 -13.79 3.68 -12.41
N ASN A 306 -14.35 2.49 -12.12
CA ASN A 306 -14.61 1.47 -13.14
C ASN A 306 -16.05 1.54 -13.64
N TYR A 307 -16.19 1.50 -14.96
CA TYR A 307 -17.44 1.40 -15.67
C TYR A 307 -17.44 0.11 -16.49
N ALA A 308 -18.61 -0.50 -16.67
CA ALA A 308 -18.79 -1.66 -17.53
C ALA A 308 -19.57 -1.27 -18.78
N LEU A 309 -18.95 -1.44 -19.96
CA LEU A 309 -19.63 -1.41 -21.24
C LEU A 309 -19.97 -2.84 -21.62
N LYS A 310 -21.25 -3.21 -21.64
CA LYS A 310 -21.71 -4.52 -22.05
C LYS A 310 -22.13 -4.47 -23.53
N ILE A 311 -21.68 -5.48 -24.28
CA ILE A 311 -22.07 -5.69 -25.69
C ILE A 311 -22.80 -7.02 -25.76
N SER A 312 -24.02 -7.04 -26.34
CA SER A 312 -24.87 -8.22 -26.39
C SER A 312 -25.35 -8.52 -27.81
N HIS A 313 -25.48 -9.81 -28.12
CA HIS A 313 -26.10 -10.33 -29.33
C HIS A 313 -27.01 -11.51 -28.95
N PRO A 314 -28.20 -11.65 -29.56
CA PRO A 314 -29.16 -12.70 -29.22
C PRO A 314 -28.61 -14.13 -29.33
N GLU A 315 -27.71 -14.39 -30.27
CA GLU A 315 -27.12 -15.71 -30.53
C GLU A 315 -25.83 -15.94 -29.75
N TYR A 316 -24.97 -14.91 -29.61
CA TYR A 316 -23.63 -15.07 -29.02
C TYR A 316 -23.56 -14.73 -27.52
N GLY A 317 -24.62 -14.16 -26.95
CA GLY A 317 -24.67 -13.78 -25.54
C GLY A 317 -24.15 -12.36 -25.29
N THR A 318 -23.59 -12.13 -24.10
CA THR A 318 -23.12 -10.81 -23.64
C THR A 318 -21.63 -10.88 -23.27
N MET A 319 -20.89 -9.85 -23.62
CA MET A 319 -19.52 -9.61 -23.18
C MET A 319 -19.34 -8.21 -22.63
N SER A 320 -18.42 -8.04 -21.70
CA SER A 320 -18.15 -6.77 -21.03
C SER A 320 -16.75 -6.24 -21.33
N ILE A 321 -16.66 -4.92 -21.55
CA ILE A 321 -15.41 -4.17 -21.54
C ILE A 321 -15.37 -3.36 -20.24
N ARG A 322 -14.32 -3.51 -19.46
CA ARG A 322 -14.06 -2.67 -18.29
C ARG A 322 -13.38 -1.37 -18.73
N LEU A 323 -14.03 -0.25 -18.48
CA LEU A 323 -13.48 1.08 -18.70
C LEU A 323 -13.14 1.71 -17.36
N GLU A 324 -11.87 1.87 -17.09
CA GLU A 324 -11.36 2.51 -15.89
C GLU A 324 -10.95 3.94 -16.21
N LEU A 325 -11.68 4.91 -15.67
CA LEU A 325 -11.42 6.33 -15.83
C LEU A 325 -10.82 6.92 -14.57
N THR A 326 -9.81 7.77 -14.74
CA THR A 326 -9.26 8.61 -13.67
C THR A 326 -9.57 10.07 -14.03
N VAL A 327 -10.29 10.76 -13.13
CA VAL A 327 -10.66 12.17 -13.23
C VAL A 327 -9.95 12.94 -12.13
N ASP A 328 -9.35 14.08 -12.46
CA ASP A 328 -8.72 14.93 -11.47
C ASP A 328 -9.75 15.46 -10.45
N ILE A 329 -9.35 15.55 -9.21
CA ILE A 329 -10.20 16.01 -8.12
C ILE A 329 -10.01 17.49 -7.97
N PRO A 330 -11.08 18.29 -8.04
CA PRO A 330 -11.00 19.72 -7.77
C PRO A 330 -10.39 20.00 -6.39
N PRO A 331 -9.50 20.98 -6.24
CA PRO A 331 -8.84 21.29 -4.98
C PRO A 331 -9.79 21.44 -3.79
N GLU A 332 -10.97 22.03 -4.01
CA GLU A 332 -12.00 22.24 -3.00
C GLU A 332 -12.70 20.95 -2.52
N LEU A 333 -12.51 19.83 -3.23
CA LEU A 333 -13.06 18.52 -2.86
C LEU A 333 -12.01 17.59 -2.24
N ILE A 334 -10.74 17.97 -2.27
CA ILE A 334 -9.70 17.23 -1.55
C ILE A 334 -10.02 17.26 -0.05
N TYR A 335 -9.93 16.11 0.62
CA TYR A 335 -10.25 15.92 2.05
C TYR A 335 -11.75 16.00 2.45
N THR A 336 -12.68 16.15 1.49
CA THR A 336 -14.13 16.25 1.81
C THR A 336 -14.88 14.92 1.70
N ASP A 337 -14.24 13.85 1.23
CA ASP A 337 -14.93 12.56 1.09
C ASP A 337 -15.35 11.99 2.47
N PRO A 338 -16.49 11.25 2.55
CA PRO A 338 -17.07 10.87 3.83
C PRO A 338 -16.26 9.90 4.67
N TYR A 339 -15.25 9.25 4.09
CA TYR A 339 -14.34 8.35 4.79
C TYR A 339 -12.98 8.98 5.08
N ARG A 340 -12.76 10.22 4.66
CA ARG A 340 -11.51 10.94 4.92
C ARG A 340 -11.37 11.23 6.42
N PRO A 341 -10.26 10.83 7.06
CA PRO A 341 -9.99 11.29 8.42
C PRO A 341 -9.89 12.81 8.46
N GLN A 342 -10.46 13.41 9.49
CA GLN A 342 -10.55 14.86 9.61
C GLN A 342 -9.42 15.46 10.44
N TYR A 343 -8.71 14.67 11.23
CA TYR A 343 -7.57 15.15 12.01
C TYR A 343 -6.39 14.15 12.10
N HIS A 344 -6.46 13.02 11.36
CA HIS A 344 -5.31 12.16 11.13
C HIS A 344 -4.74 12.40 9.72
N TYR A 345 -3.41 12.36 9.59
CA TYR A 345 -2.77 12.55 8.29
C TYR A 345 -3.15 11.44 7.31
N SER A 346 -3.62 11.85 6.15
CA SER A 346 -3.80 11.03 4.96
C SER A 346 -3.33 11.81 3.72
N PRO A 347 -2.80 11.16 2.68
CA PRO A 347 -2.26 11.88 1.51
C PRO A 347 -3.40 12.56 0.74
N GLN A 348 -3.12 13.64 0.05
CA GLN A 348 -4.11 14.29 -0.82
C GLN A 348 -4.76 13.30 -1.78
N LYS A 349 -3.94 12.47 -2.41
CA LYS A 349 -4.35 11.41 -3.34
C LYS A 349 -3.40 10.22 -3.25
N ASN A 350 -3.80 9.10 -3.87
CA ASN A 350 -3.01 7.90 -4.01
C ASN A 350 -2.70 7.20 -2.67
N PHE A 351 -1.66 6.38 -2.62
CA PHE A 351 -1.38 5.52 -1.47
C PHE A 351 -0.26 6.06 -0.59
N THR A 352 -0.50 6.14 0.73
CA THR A 352 0.55 6.30 1.74
C THR A 352 0.82 4.99 2.46
N GLY A 353 2.10 4.71 2.74
CA GLY A 353 2.57 3.55 3.47
C GLY A 353 3.32 3.91 4.74
N ASP A 354 4.46 3.23 4.97
CA ASP A 354 5.25 3.36 6.18
C ASP A 354 5.70 4.81 6.43
N PRO A 355 5.60 5.35 7.67
CA PRO A 355 6.23 6.60 8.03
C PRO A 355 7.75 6.44 7.93
N ASN A 356 8.43 7.46 7.46
CA ASN A 356 9.86 7.46 7.23
C ASN A 356 10.45 8.81 7.61
N GLY A 357 11.73 8.85 7.89
CA GLY A 357 12.49 10.09 7.99
C GLY A 357 11.92 11.11 8.98
N LEU A 358 11.30 10.67 10.06
CA LEU A 358 10.68 11.54 11.05
C LEU A 358 11.74 12.38 11.75
N VAL A 359 11.71 13.72 11.54
CA VAL A 359 12.73 14.63 12.04
C VAL A 359 12.15 16.02 12.29
N TYR A 360 12.62 16.71 13.34
CA TYR A 360 12.28 18.08 13.65
C TYR A 360 13.42 19.02 13.26
N ASN A 361 13.11 20.06 12.47
CA ASN A 361 14.01 21.14 12.12
C ASN A 361 13.82 22.31 13.11
N ALA A 362 14.75 22.48 14.03
CA ALA A 362 14.66 23.55 15.02
C ALA A 362 14.90 24.95 14.43
N THR A 363 15.41 25.09 13.20
CA THR A 363 15.56 26.38 12.53
C THR A 363 14.22 26.92 12.03
N THR A 364 13.42 26.06 11.39
CA THR A 364 12.11 26.43 10.86
C THR A 364 10.99 26.20 11.84
N GLY A 365 11.21 25.38 12.88
CA GLY A 365 10.19 24.92 13.82
C GLY A 365 9.23 23.92 13.19
N GLU A 366 9.68 23.13 12.21
CA GLU A 366 8.85 22.20 11.47
C GLU A 366 9.22 20.75 11.76
N TYR A 367 8.21 19.92 11.95
CA TYR A 367 8.28 18.46 11.93
C TYR A 367 8.12 17.98 10.50
N HIS A 368 9.00 17.12 10.06
CA HIS A 368 8.94 16.47 8.75
C HIS A 368 8.47 15.03 8.91
N LEU A 369 7.47 14.65 8.13
CA LEU A 369 6.97 13.31 7.96
C LEU A 369 7.20 12.91 6.50
N PHE A 370 8.18 12.05 6.27
CA PHE A 370 8.25 11.34 4.99
C PHE A 370 7.48 10.04 5.11
N HIS A 371 7.04 9.51 3.98
CA HIS A 371 6.30 8.24 3.99
C HIS A 371 6.48 7.50 2.67
N GLN A 372 6.35 6.18 2.69
CA GLN A 372 6.22 5.43 1.45
C GLN A 372 4.98 5.92 0.70
N TYR A 373 5.15 6.31 -0.55
CA TYR A 373 4.10 6.87 -1.38
C TYR A 373 4.08 6.16 -2.74
N ASN A 374 2.89 5.82 -3.25
CA ASN A 374 2.72 5.41 -4.64
C ASN A 374 2.15 6.60 -5.42
N PRO A 375 2.94 7.29 -6.26
CA PRO A 375 2.48 8.49 -6.94
C PRO A 375 1.45 8.23 -8.06
N SER A 376 1.22 6.98 -8.41
CA SER A 376 0.40 6.59 -9.56
C SER A 376 -0.87 5.82 -9.22
N ASP A 377 -1.04 5.34 -7.97
CA ASP A 377 -2.17 4.49 -7.61
C ASP A 377 -2.53 4.56 -6.12
N ILE A 378 -3.76 4.13 -5.79
CA ILE A 378 -4.25 3.99 -4.40
C ILE A 378 -3.84 2.69 -3.73
N ILE A 379 -3.06 1.84 -4.40
CA ILE A 379 -2.53 0.58 -3.84
C ILE A 379 -1.03 0.70 -3.56
N ASN A 380 -0.54 -0.13 -2.64
CA ASN A 380 0.89 -0.19 -2.35
C ASN A 380 1.66 -0.72 -3.56
N GLY A 381 2.62 0.03 -4.04
CA GLY A 381 3.49 -0.28 -5.19
C GLY A 381 4.20 0.98 -5.65
N ASN A 382 5.14 0.85 -6.58
CA ASN A 382 5.79 1.99 -7.24
C ASN A 382 6.39 3.03 -6.28
N GLN A 383 6.96 2.56 -5.15
CA GLN A 383 7.30 3.37 -3.99
C GLN A 383 8.33 4.45 -4.27
N VAL A 384 8.02 5.65 -3.78
CA VAL A 384 8.87 6.81 -3.59
C VAL A 384 8.72 7.29 -2.14
N TRP A 385 9.46 8.29 -1.69
CA TRP A 385 9.12 9.00 -0.47
C TRP A 385 8.26 10.22 -0.79
N GLY A 386 7.02 10.22 -0.26
CA GLY A 386 6.18 11.41 -0.10
C GLY A 386 6.65 12.21 1.09
N HIS A 387 6.20 13.46 1.20
CA HIS A 387 6.63 14.42 2.22
C HIS A 387 5.47 15.27 2.71
N ALA A 388 5.38 15.42 4.01
CA ALA A 388 4.51 16.39 4.68
C ALA A 388 5.26 17.10 5.80
N VAL A 389 4.86 18.35 6.11
CA VAL A 389 5.42 19.15 7.19
C VAL A 389 4.34 19.66 8.12
N SER A 390 4.68 19.82 9.40
CA SER A 390 3.79 20.40 10.43
C SER A 390 4.58 21.22 11.44
N LYS A 391 3.99 22.29 11.95
CA LYS A 391 4.56 23.08 13.06
C LYS A 391 4.11 22.62 14.44
N ASP A 392 3.10 21.77 14.48
CA ASP A 392 2.44 21.36 15.72
C ASP A 392 2.07 19.88 15.77
N LEU A 393 2.58 19.04 14.85
CA LEU A 393 2.30 17.60 14.77
C LEU A 393 0.85 17.25 14.41
N ILE A 394 -0.01 18.25 14.22
CA ILE A 394 -1.45 18.12 13.98
C ILE A 394 -1.80 18.60 12.56
N HIS A 395 -1.46 19.85 12.23
CA HIS A 395 -1.77 20.44 10.94
C HIS A 395 -0.65 20.14 9.95
N TRP A 396 -0.88 19.14 9.11
CA TRP A 396 0.10 18.67 8.10
C TRP A 396 -0.17 19.30 6.74
N VAL A 397 0.89 19.74 6.08
CA VAL A 397 0.88 20.23 4.71
C VAL A 397 1.61 19.21 3.83
N ASP A 398 0.90 18.60 2.87
CA ASP A 398 1.45 17.66 1.91
C ASP A 398 2.27 18.41 0.85
N LEU A 399 3.53 18.05 0.67
CA LEU A 399 4.48 18.66 -0.27
C LEU A 399 4.75 17.79 -1.51
N GLY A 400 4.11 16.62 -1.61
CA GLY A 400 4.31 15.71 -2.72
C GLY A 400 5.53 14.81 -2.57
N ILE A 401 6.32 14.60 -3.64
CA ILE A 401 7.46 13.68 -3.66
C ILE A 401 8.74 14.40 -3.20
N ALA A 402 9.40 13.84 -2.17
CA ALA A 402 10.71 14.27 -1.71
C ALA A 402 11.85 13.50 -2.40
N ILE A 403 11.79 12.17 -2.40
CA ILE A 403 12.83 11.30 -2.99
C ILE A 403 12.15 10.38 -4.00
N ASP A 404 12.42 10.63 -5.30
CA ASP A 404 11.91 9.83 -6.39
C ASP A 404 12.73 8.55 -6.58
N ARG A 405 12.22 7.61 -7.37
CA ARG A 405 12.86 6.34 -7.72
C ARG A 405 14.25 6.54 -8.32
N GLU A 406 15.04 5.47 -8.28
CA GLU A 406 16.32 5.48 -8.98
C GLU A 406 16.08 5.40 -10.51
N PRO A 407 17.01 5.97 -11.32
CA PRO A 407 16.86 5.99 -12.77
C PRO A 407 16.74 4.60 -13.42
N ASP A 408 17.28 3.57 -12.79
CA ASP A 408 17.20 2.17 -13.22
C ASP A 408 15.90 1.45 -12.82
N GLY A 409 14.97 2.19 -12.17
CA GLY A 409 13.69 1.68 -11.68
C GLY A 409 13.72 1.17 -10.24
N GLY A 410 14.83 1.31 -9.53
CA GLY A 410 14.93 1.01 -8.10
C GLY A 410 13.91 1.81 -7.29
N ARG A 411 13.13 1.12 -6.45
CA ARG A 411 12.05 1.72 -5.63
C ARG A 411 12.58 2.15 -4.28
N ILE A 412 12.08 3.26 -3.76
CA ILE A 412 12.50 3.79 -2.47
C ILE A 412 11.67 3.15 -1.37
N TYR A 413 12.32 2.32 -0.54
CA TYR A 413 11.73 1.65 0.62
C TYR A 413 11.98 2.46 1.89
N SER A 414 11.58 1.90 3.04
CA SER A 414 11.61 2.59 4.32
C SER A 414 13.02 2.97 4.77
N GLY A 415 13.08 3.95 5.65
CA GLY A 415 14.31 4.48 6.21
C GLY A 415 14.05 5.61 7.20
N SER A 416 15.09 6.32 7.62
CA SER A 416 15.06 7.39 8.62
C SER A 416 15.74 8.66 8.12
N ALA A 417 15.58 9.76 8.84
CA ALA A 417 16.35 10.99 8.64
C ALA A 417 16.96 11.44 9.97
N VAL A 418 18.08 12.13 9.87
CA VAL A 418 18.84 12.67 11.00
C VAL A 418 19.24 14.12 10.74
N ILE A 419 19.59 14.86 11.80
CA ILE A 419 20.24 16.15 11.73
C ILE A 419 21.73 15.95 11.99
N ASP A 420 22.58 16.22 11.00
CA ASP A 420 24.05 16.21 11.12
C ASP A 420 24.56 17.50 11.73
N TYR A 421 24.31 17.71 13.01
CA TYR A 421 24.68 18.95 13.72
C TYR A 421 26.15 19.35 13.56
N ALA A 422 27.05 18.37 13.59
CA ALA A 422 28.49 18.56 13.48
C ALA A 422 29.01 18.65 12.04
N ASN A 423 28.12 18.48 11.02
CA ASN A 423 28.51 18.38 9.61
C ASN A 423 29.56 17.27 9.37
N THR A 424 29.34 16.12 10.00
CA THR A 424 30.23 14.96 9.90
C THR A 424 30.34 14.47 8.45
N THR A 425 29.25 14.61 7.69
CA THR A 425 29.22 14.26 6.27
C THR A 425 30.00 15.22 5.37
N GLY A 426 30.21 16.48 5.83
CA GLY A 426 30.81 17.53 5.00
C GLY A 426 29.94 17.95 3.81
N PHE A 427 28.65 17.62 3.79
CA PHE A 427 27.72 18.04 2.73
C PHE A 427 27.32 19.51 2.81
N PHE A 428 27.42 20.11 4.00
CA PHE A 428 26.81 21.40 4.29
C PHE A 428 27.86 22.49 4.34
N HIS A 429 27.66 23.58 3.61
CA HIS A 429 28.48 24.78 3.70
C HIS A 429 28.08 25.61 4.95
N ASP A 430 28.94 26.56 5.33
CA ASP A 430 28.80 27.36 6.57
C ASP A 430 27.48 28.15 6.65
N GLY A 431 26.81 28.40 5.52
CA GLY A 431 25.52 29.10 5.47
C GLY A 431 24.33 28.26 5.88
N ILE A 432 24.47 26.94 6.01
CA ILE A 432 23.38 26.05 6.44
C ILE A 432 23.40 25.93 7.96
N PRO A 433 22.30 26.35 8.64
CA PRO A 433 22.21 26.22 10.11
C PRO A 433 22.36 24.76 10.55
N ALA A 434 23.01 24.52 11.69
CA ALA A 434 23.26 23.17 12.17
C ALA A 434 21.98 22.33 12.33
N ALA A 435 20.89 22.95 12.77
CA ALA A 435 19.59 22.27 12.94
C ALA A 435 18.84 21.98 11.62
N SER A 436 19.33 22.50 10.48
CA SER A 436 18.77 22.29 9.14
C SER A 436 19.58 21.26 8.32
N ARG A 437 20.67 20.70 8.86
CA ARG A 437 21.55 19.78 8.15
C ARG A 437 20.96 18.38 8.09
N MET A 438 19.96 18.22 7.25
CA MET A 438 19.21 16.97 7.16
C MET A 438 19.85 15.96 6.21
N VAL A 439 19.98 14.72 6.67
CA VAL A 439 20.40 13.56 5.87
C VAL A 439 19.34 12.48 6.00
N ALA A 440 18.79 12.03 4.86
CA ALA A 440 17.91 10.88 4.76
C ALA A 440 18.74 9.63 4.48
N ILE A 441 18.41 8.53 5.14
CA ILE A 441 19.03 7.21 4.96
C ILE A 441 17.88 6.24 4.62
N TYR A 442 17.94 5.60 3.46
CA TYR A 442 16.82 4.81 2.95
C TYR A 442 17.27 3.56 2.21
N THR A 443 16.37 2.59 2.11
CA THR A 443 16.60 1.39 1.32
C THR A 443 16.17 1.61 -0.12
N VAL A 444 17.03 1.24 -1.08
CA VAL A 444 16.66 1.05 -2.48
C VAL A 444 16.36 -0.42 -2.72
N LYS A 445 15.14 -0.71 -3.14
CA LYS A 445 14.71 -2.02 -3.62
C LYS A 445 14.97 -2.12 -5.11
N ASN A 446 16.07 -2.80 -5.47
CA ASN A 446 16.50 -2.97 -6.84
C ASN A 446 15.55 -3.85 -7.67
N PRO A 447 15.57 -3.76 -9.01
CA PRO A 447 14.74 -4.59 -9.88
C PRO A 447 14.98 -6.11 -9.71
N ASP A 448 16.19 -6.52 -9.34
CA ASP A 448 16.55 -7.93 -9.05
C ASP A 448 16.08 -8.40 -7.65
N ASN A 449 15.35 -7.58 -6.92
CA ASN A 449 14.89 -7.80 -5.55
C ASN A 449 15.99 -7.75 -4.45
N SER A 450 17.19 -7.35 -4.76
CA SER A 450 18.19 -7.00 -3.76
C SER A 450 17.87 -5.66 -3.09
N CYS A 451 18.53 -5.36 -1.97
CA CYS A 451 18.35 -4.11 -1.25
C CYS A 451 19.70 -3.47 -0.97
N ASP A 452 19.88 -2.22 -1.37
CA ASP A 452 21.01 -1.40 -1.02
C ASP A 452 20.57 -0.29 -0.05
N GLN A 453 21.48 0.27 0.74
CA GLN A 453 21.18 1.43 1.57
C GLN A 453 21.84 2.66 0.96
N ASN A 454 21.01 3.68 0.73
CA ASN A 454 21.41 4.93 0.09
C ASN A 454 21.19 6.11 1.05
N ILE A 455 21.83 7.25 0.74
CA ILE A 455 21.61 8.52 1.44
C ILE A 455 21.28 9.64 0.47
N ALA A 456 20.53 10.62 0.97
CA ALA A 456 20.30 11.91 0.34
C ALA A 456 20.37 13.01 1.40
N TYR A 457 20.67 14.24 0.99
CA TYR A 457 20.77 15.38 1.90
C TYR A 457 20.02 16.59 1.34
N SER A 458 19.60 17.48 2.23
CA SER A 458 18.90 18.71 1.85
C SER A 458 19.72 19.95 2.20
N LEU A 459 19.72 20.95 1.30
CA LEU A 459 20.35 22.25 1.48
C LEU A 459 19.35 23.39 1.71
N ASP A 460 18.05 23.07 1.81
CA ASP A 460 16.94 23.99 1.87
C ASP A 460 15.88 23.55 2.91
N ASP A 461 16.34 23.27 4.13
CA ASP A 461 15.49 22.94 5.27
C ASP A 461 14.61 21.67 5.10
N GLY A 462 15.01 20.75 4.20
CA GLY A 462 14.29 19.48 3.98
C GLY A 462 13.29 19.51 2.81
N TYR A 463 13.16 20.62 2.09
CA TYR A 463 12.19 20.74 0.99
C TYR A 463 12.61 20.04 -0.30
N THR A 464 13.92 20.11 -0.66
CA THR A 464 14.48 19.35 -1.79
C THR A 464 15.65 18.47 -1.36
N TRP A 465 15.86 17.38 -2.10
CA TRP A 465 16.80 16.34 -1.72
C TRP A 465 17.76 16.00 -2.84
N ILE A 466 19.05 15.97 -2.50
CA ILE A 466 20.16 15.62 -3.39
C ILE A 466 20.62 14.21 -3.04
N LYS A 467 20.46 13.26 -3.94
CA LYS A 467 21.00 11.90 -3.78
C LYS A 467 22.53 11.95 -3.80
N TYR A 468 23.16 11.29 -2.84
CA TYR A 468 24.62 11.25 -2.76
C TYR A 468 25.21 10.48 -3.94
N GLU A 469 26.20 11.07 -4.62
CA GLU A 469 26.82 10.47 -5.82
C GLU A 469 27.57 9.17 -5.53
N GLY A 470 28.03 8.96 -4.29
CA GLY A 470 28.72 7.76 -3.84
C GLY A 470 27.79 6.62 -3.35
N ASN A 471 26.48 6.71 -3.58
CA ASN A 471 25.56 5.62 -3.26
C ASN A 471 25.88 4.35 -4.07
N PRO A 472 25.59 3.14 -3.53
CA PRO A 472 25.08 2.89 -2.20
C PRO A 472 26.15 3.01 -1.10
N VAL A 473 25.75 3.51 0.11
CA VAL A 473 26.63 3.54 1.28
C VAL A 473 26.76 2.18 1.97
N ILE A 474 25.76 1.31 1.83
CA ILE A 474 25.85 -0.12 2.18
C ILE A 474 25.26 -0.93 1.02
N PRO A 475 26.10 -1.57 0.18
CA PRO A 475 25.63 -2.42 -0.90
C PRO A 475 25.08 -3.77 -0.35
N THR A 476 24.21 -4.40 -1.11
CA THR A 476 23.67 -5.74 -0.79
C THR A 476 24.75 -6.76 -0.43
N SER A 477 25.92 -6.68 -1.03
CA SER A 477 27.05 -7.58 -0.77
C SER A 477 27.60 -7.48 0.66
N ALA A 478 27.35 -6.37 1.37
CA ALA A 478 27.75 -6.18 2.77
C ALA A 478 26.78 -6.83 3.77
N SER A 479 25.60 -7.30 3.33
CA SER A 479 24.63 -7.96 4.19
C SER A 479 25.16 -9.29 4.75
N ARG A 480 24.90 -9.53 6.03
CA ARG A 480 25.19 -10.80 6.73
C ARG A 480 23.94 -11.70 6.82
N THR A 481 22.78 -11.22 6.39
CA THR A 481 21.48 -11.89 6.58
C THR A 481 20.71 -12.12 5.25
N GLY A 482 21.40 -11.93 4.12
CA GLY A 482 20.81 -12.13 2.78
C GLY A 482 20.46 -10.82 2.07
N PRO A 483 19.96 -10.91 0.82
CA PRO A 483 19.82 -9.75 -0.07
C PRO A 483 18.64 -8.82 0.26
N THR A 484 17.85 -9.13 1.28
CA THR A 484 16.61 -8.40 1.62
C THR A 484 16.69 -7.62 2.93
N PHE A 485 17.91 -7.35 3.42
CA PHE A 485 18.11 -6.48 4.58
C PHE A 485 17.72 -5.04 4.23
N ARG A 486 17.00 -4.33 5.15
CA ARG A 486 16.35 -3.06 4.82
C ARG A 486 15.90 -2.26 6.03
N ASP A 487 15.32 -1.10 5.78
CA ASP A 487 14.65 -0.22 6.72
C ASP A 487 15.62 0.35 7.77
N PRO A 488 16.64 1.16 7.35
CA PRO A 488 17.65 1.70 8.25
C PRO A 488 17.04 2.69 9.24
N LYS A 489 17.29 2.46 10.54
CA LYS A 489 17.09 3.45 11.60
C LYS A 489 18.45 3.92 12.07
N VAL A 490 18.70 5.23 11.99
CA VAL A 490 19.97 5.86 12.34
C VAL A 490 19.79 6.79 13.53
N LEU A 491 20.73 6.75 14.46
CA LEU A 491 20.81 7.62 15.63
C LEU A 491 22.26 8.00 15.91
N TRP A 492 22.47 9.12 16.59
CA TRP A 492 23.76 9.51 17.14
C TRP A 492 23.92 8.83 18.50
N ILE A 493 25.09 8.21 18.73
CA ILE A 493 25.46 7.70 20.04
C ILE A 493 26.67 8.45 20.57
N GLU A 494 26.58 8.95 21.81
CA GLU A 494 27.69 9.62 22.46
C GLU A 494 28.77 8.59 22.83
N ASP A 495 30.00 8.90 22.45
CA ASP A 495 31.20 8.15 22.81
C ASP A 495 32.38 9.12 22.92
N PRO A 496 32.74 9.55 24.12
CA PRO A 496 33.82 10.52 24.34
C PRO A 496 35.18 10.09 23.80
N ALA A 497 35.37 8.80 23.47
CA ALA A 497 36.59 8.28 22.86
C ALA A 497 36.67 8.56 21.35
N GLN A 498 35.60 9.03 20.72
CA GLN A 498 35.55 9.38 19.30
C GLN A 498 35.92 10.82 19.06
N GLU A 499 36.49 11.14 17.87
CA GLU A 499 36.96 12.46 17.50
C GLU A 499 35.88 13.56 17.64
N ASN A 500 34.62 13.25 17.28
CA ASN A 500 33.48 14.19 17.37
C ASN A 500 32.63 13.98 18.62
N GLY A 501 33.16 13.28 19.66
CA GLY A 501 32.43 12.96 20.90
C GLY A 501 31.33 11.89 20.72
N GLY A 502 31.23 11.26 19.55
CA GLY A 502 30.27 10.21 19.24
C GLY A 502 30.40 9.71 17.83
N LEU A 503 29.45 8.87 17.44
CA LEU A 503 29.35 8.34 16.07
C LEU A 503 27.89 7.95 15.71
N TRP A 504 27.65 7.73 14.45
CA TRP A 504 26.38 7.25 13.95
C TRP A 504 26.25 5.74 14.12
N LEU A 505 25.12 5.32 14.66
CA LEU A 505 24.72 3.91 14.74
C LEU A 505 23.50 3.69 13.88
N MET A 506 23.52 2.63 13.05
CA MET A 506 22.40 2.20 12.24
C MET A 506 21.94 0.81 12.67
N ILE A 507 20.63 0.63 12.81
CA ILE A 507 20.00 -0.69 12.87
C ILE A 507 19.29 -0.94 11.55
N LEU A 508 19.61 -2.11 10.94
CA LEU A 508 18.96 -2.61 9.74
C LEU A 508 18.12 -3.85 10.06
N GLY A 509 16.90 -3.89 9.55
CA GLY A 509 16.00 -5.03 9.64
C GLY A 509 16.39 -6.18 8.70
N GLY A 510 15.76 -7.33 8.91
CA GLY A 510 15.95 -8.53 8.09
C GLY A 510 15.74 -9.81 8.90
N THR A 511 16.33 -10.92 8.45
CA THR A 511 16.29 -12.22 9.16
C THR A 511 17.05 -12.22 10.50
N ALA A 512 17.90 -11.21 10.72
CA ALA A 512 18.40 -10.75 12.00
C ALA A 512 18.62 -9.26 11.86
N ALA A 513 18.22 -8.48 12.84
CA ALA A 513 18.55 -7.06 12.91
C ALA A 513 20.08 -6.91 13.08
N GLN A 514 20.68 -5.96 12.35
CA GLN A 514 22.12 -5.75 12.28
C GLN A 514 22.49 -4.35 12.75
N ILE A 515 23.60 -4.24 13.48
CA ILE A 515 24.19 -2.97 13.90
C ILE A 515 25.36 -2.64 13.00
N PHE A 516 25.35 -1.42 12.46
CA PHE A 516 26.47 -0.78 11.77
C PHE A 516 26.81 0.53 12.45
N THR A 517 28.06 0.98 12.30
CA THR A 517 28.51 2.28 12.78
C THR A 517 29.25 3.06 11.68
N SER A 518 29.18 4.39 11.74
CA SER A 518 29.85 5.29 10.82
C SER A 518 30.25 6.58 11.52
N HIS A 519 31.36 7.21 11.06
CA HIS A 519 31.76 8.53 11.53
C HIS A 519 31.13 9.69 10.72
N ASP A 520 30.69 9.41 9.49
CA ASP A 520 30.28 10.43 8.52
C ASP A 520 29.07 10.03 7.64
N LEU A 521 28.30 9.00 8.03
CA LEU A 521 27.15 8.43 7.31
C LEU A 521 27.46 7.81 5.93
N LYS A 522 28.71 7.80 5.48
CA LYS A 522 29.10 7.31 4.14
C LYS A 522 29.65 5.89 4.18
N PRO A 523 30.86 5.62 4.77
CA PRO A 523 31.29 4.26 5.03
C PRO A 523 30.68 3.74 6.33
N TRP A 524 30.14 2.54 6.27
CA TRP A 524 29.55 1.86 7.43
C TRP A 524 30.30 0.59 7.79
N GLU A 525 30.65 0.42 9.05
CA GLU A 525 31.26 -0.77 9.58
C GLU A 525 30.23 -1.67 10.24
N TYR A 526 30.17 -2.94 9.85
CA TYR A 526 29.36 -3.93 10.54
C TYR A 526 29.92 -4.20 11.95
N ASN A 527 29.07 -4.14 12.95
CA ASN A 527 29.41 -4.41 14.35
C ASN A 527 28.89 -5.76 14.82
N SER A 528 27.57 -5.94 14.87
CA SER A 528 26.97 -7.16 15.41
C SER A 528 25.57 -7.42 14.81
N SER A 529 25.01 -8.58 15.12
CA SER A 529 23.58 -8.88 14.91
C SER A 529 22.89 -8.99 16.26
N LEU A 530 21.67 -8.47 16.36
CA LEU A 530 20.88 -8.53 17.57
C LEU A 530 20.45 -9.95 17.88
N LYS A 531 20.60 -10.33 19.15
CA LYS A 531 20.21 -11.64 19.67
C LYS A 531 19.46 -11.48 20.98
N ASP A 532 18.50 -12.37 21.21
CA ASP A 532 17.83 -12.52 22.50
C ASP A 532 18.78 -13.22 23.54
N LYS A 533 18.33 -13.38 24.77
CA LYS A 533 19.12 -14.03 25.83
C LYS A 533 19.42 -15.51 25.56
N SER A 534 18.67 -16.14 24.65
CA SER A 534 18.94 -17.51 24.20
C SER A 534 20.01 -17.59 23.12
N GLY A 535 20.43 -16.45 22.58
CA GLY A 535 21.33 -16.34 21.44
C GLY A 535 20.63 -16.43 20.09
N SER A 536 19.28 -16.48 20.03
CA SER A 536 18.51 -16.52 18.81
C SER A 536 18.46 -15.14 18.15
N PRO A 537 18.49 -15.06 16.78
CA PRO A 537 18.43 -13.79 16.09
C PRO A 537 17.11 -13.06 16.33
N ILE A 538 17.18 -11.77 16.64
CA ILE A 538 16.00 -10.90 16.67
C ILE A 538 15.69 -10.46 15.24
N GLN A 539 14.53 -10.84 14.71
CA GLN A 539 14.09 -10.59 13.35
C GLN A 539 13.04 -9.47 13.32
N SER A 540 13.16 -8.52 12.41
CA SER A 540 12.12 -7.51 12.16
C SER A 540 12.29 -6.83 10.80
N GLU A 541 11.17 -6.39 10.22
CA GLU A 541 11.08 -5.24 9.29
C GLU A 541 10.95 -3.97 10.12
N CYS A 542 11.24 -2.80 9.53
CA CYS A 542 11.06 -1.48 10.14
C CYS A 542 11.53 -1.44 11.62
N PRO A 543 12.81 -1.75 11.89
CA PRO A 543 13.34 -1.67 13.25
C PRO A 543 13.42 -0.23 13.71
N ASP A 544 13.25 -0.02 15.02
CA ASP A 544 13.59 1.24 15.69
C ASP A 544 14.43 0.96 16.94
N LEU A 545 15.13 1.98 17.40
CA LEU A 545 15.91 1.94 18.64
C LEU A 545 15.65 3.20 19.44
N LEU A 546 14.74 3.10 20.41
CA LEU A 546 14.39 4.20 21.28
C LEU A 546 15.41 4.31 22.41
N HIS A 547 15.76 5.55 22.82
CA HIS A 547 16.62 5.81 23.96
C HIS A 547 15.80 6.54 25.03
N LEU A 548 15.37 5.82 26.07
CA LEU A 548 14.36 6.25 27.02
C LEU A 548 14.87 6.22 28.47
N ALA A 549 14.49 7.22 29.24
CA ALA A 549 14.66 7.25 30.69
C ALA A 549 13.63 6.32 31.36
N LEU A 550 14.07 5.37 32.16
CA LEU A 550 13.16 4.52 32.93
C LEU A 550 12.55 5.34 34.09
N ASP A 551 11.23 5.41 34.15
CA ASP A 551 10.47 6.21 35.12
C ASP A 551 10.81 7.70 35.10
N GLY A 552 11.25 8.21 33.94
CA GLY A 552 11.70 9.60 33.77
C GLY A 552 13.06 9.92 34.37
N ASP A 553 13.75 8.93 34.95
CA ASP A 553 15.08 9.09 35.57
C ASP A 553 16.18 9.03 34.49
N THR A 554 16.75 10.17 34.15
CA THR A 554 17.82 10.30 33.15
C THR A 554 19.13 9.60 33.56
N ALA A 555 19.30 9.21 34.84
CA ALA A 555 20.40 8.36 35.26
C ALA A 555 20.18 6.87 34.91
N ARG A 556 18.98 6.50 34.53
CA ARG A 556 18.60 5.13 34.20
C ARG A 556 18.13 5.03 32.74
N MET A 557 18.94 5.51 31.80
CA MET A 557 18.65 5.41 30.35
C MET A 557 18.70 3.96 29.89
N LYS A 558 17.75 3.61 29.01
CA LYS A 558 17.66 2.30 28.37
C LYS A 558 17.52 2.44 26.85
N TYR A 559 18.11 1.50 26.15
CA TYR A 559 17.81 1.33 24.73
C TYR A 559 16.70 0.30 24.57
N VAL A 560 15.65 0.69 23.83
CA VAL A 560 14.51 -0.19 23.55
C VAL A 560 14.50 -0.51 22.07
N TYR A 561 14.82 -1.76 21.71
CA TYR A 561 14.64 -2.24 20.35
C TYR A 561 13.16 -2.47 20.08
N PHE A 562 12.64 -1.85 19.02
CA PHE A 562 11.22 -1.85 18.70
C PHE A 562 11.01 -2.44 17.31
N GLY A 563 10.38 -3.61 17.19
CA GLY A 563 10.20 -4.35 15.95
C GLY A 563 8.88 -4.01 15.27
N ALA A 564 8.91 -3.15 14.25
CA ALA A 564 7.75 -2.69 13.46
C ALA A 564 6.55 -2.19 14.31
N GLY A 565 6.79 -1.77 15.56
CA GLY A 565 5.76 -1.38 16.52
C GLY A 565 5.06 -2.52 17.24
N ARG A 566 5.35 -3.78 16.92
CA ARG A 566 4.60 -4.93 17.41
C ARG A 566 5.15 -5.57 18.68
N PHE A 567 6.45 -5.52 18.83
CA PHE A 567 7.15 -6.07 19.98
C PHE A 567 8.39 -5.25 20.30
N TYR A 568 8.90 -5.39 21.52
CA TYR A 568 10.11 -4.71 21.95
C TYR A 568 10.94 -5.57 22.89
N TYR A 569 12.24 -5.25 22.95
CA TYR A 569 13.20 -5.70 23.94
C TYR A 569 13.78 -4.49 24.64
N VAL A 570 14.05 -4.59 25.95
CA VAL A 570 14.76 -3.54 26.67
C VAL A 570 16.17 -3.99 26.96
N GLY A 571 17.15 -3.10 26.77
CA GLY A 571 18.56 -3.43 26.92
C GLY A 571 19.47 -2.22 26.94
N SER A 572 20.75 -2.48 26.67
CA SER A 572 21.82 -1.49 26.62
C SER A 572 22.71 -1.71 25.41
N LEU A 573 23.33 -0.66 24.90
CA LEU A 573 24.43 -0.72 23.95
C LEU A 573 25.74 -0.82 24.69
N GLN A 574 26.56 -1.82 24.35
CA GLN A 574 27.87 -2.07 24.99
C GLN A 574 28.93 -2.32 23.92
N LYS A 575 30.19 -2.09 24.25
CA LYS A 575 31.31 -2.53 23.41
C LYS A 575 31.74 -3.91 23.86
N ASN A 576 31.82 -4.86 22.91
CA ASN A 576 32.40 -6.18 23.17
C ASN A 576 33.94 -6.13 23.25
N THR A 577 34.57 -7.27 23.42
CA THR A 577 36.04 -7.41 23.54
C THR A 577 36.82 -6.89 22.34
N ASP A 578 36.19 -6.87 21.16
CA ASP A 578 36.77 -6.38 19.92
C ASP A 578 36.50 -4.88 19.70
N GLY A 579 35.87 -4.19 20.68
CA GLY A 579 35.53 -2.77 20.62
C GLY A 579 34.30 -2.46 19.76
N LYS A 580 33.59 -3.50 19.26
CA LYS A 580 32.37 -3.34 18.43
C LYS A 580 31.13 -3.23 19.29
N TYR A 581 30.18 -2.40 18.84
CA TYR A 581 28.90 -2.25 19.53
C TYR A 581 28.01 -3.48 19.39
N GLU A 582 27.42 -3.89 20.50
CA GLU A 582 26.39 -4.91 20.56
C GLU A 582 25.22 -4.47 21.43
N TYR A 583 24.04 -5.00 21.13
CA TYR A 583 22.82 -4.79 21.92
C TYR A 583 22.69 -5.94 22.92
N VAL A 584 22.76 -5.62 24.22
CA VAL A 584 22.64 -6.59 25.31
C VAL A 584 21.22 -6.52 25.87
N VAL A 585 20.46 -7.60 25.71
CA VAL A 585 19.07 -7.69 26.18
C VAL A 585 19.03 -7.81 27.70
N GLU A 586 18.42 -6.86 28.38
CA GLU A 586 18.16 -6.86 29.82
C GLU A 586 16.77 -7.43 30.13
N GLN A 587 15.79 -7.17 29.28
CA GLN A 587 14.44 -7.73 29.35
C GLN A 587 14.06 -8.37 28.03
N GLU A 588 13.56 -9.62 28.09
CA GLU A 588 13.07 -10.36 26.95
C GLU A 588 11.85 -9.72 26.28
N MET A 589 11.54 -10.22 25.10
CA MET A 589 10.47 -9.72 24.24
C MET A 589 9.14 -9.52 24.96
N ARG A 590 8.57 -8.35 24.80
CA ARG A 590 7.17 -8.05 25.10
C ARG A 590 6.43 -7.60 23.82
N THR A 591 5.18 -7.97 23.71
CA THR A 591 4.30 -7.48 22.64
C THR A 591 3.59 -6.20 23.06
N THR A 592 3.38 -5.31 22.10
CA THR A 592 2.50 -4.14 22.29
C THR A 592 1.06 -4.48 21.86
N ALA A 593 0.13 -3.61 22.19
CA ALA A 593 -1.23 -3.69 21.65
C ALA A 593 -1.28 -3.53 20.11
N PHE A 594 -0.28 -2.85 19.51
CA PHE A 594 -0.13 -2.70 18.06
C PHE A 594 0.17 -4.03 17.33
N ASN A 595 0.51 -5.11 18.04
CA ASN A 595 0.65 -6.43 17.42
C ASN A 595 -0.68 -7.00 16.90
N THR A 596 -1.79 -6.52 17.41
CA THR A 596 -3.14 -6.81 16.89
C THR A 596 -3.65 -5.60 16.11
N GLY A 597 -4.39 -5.81 15.05
CA GLY A 597 -4.96 -4.74 14.25
C GLY A 597 -4.08 -4.33 13.06
N ARG A 598 -4.28 -3.11 12.60
CA ARG A 598 -3.69 -2.57 11.37
C ARG A 598 -2.38 -1.83 11.56
N ASN A 599 -1.96 -1.60 12.79
CA ASN A 599 -0.68 -0.92 13.09
C ASN A 599 0.52 -1.66 12.53
N TYR A 600 1.43 -0.92 11.91
CA TYR A 600 2.68 -1.46 11.38
C TYR A 600 3.73 -0.38 11.13
N ALA A 601 4.99 -0.79 10.94
CA ALA A 601 6.09 0.05 10.52
C ALA A 601 6.26 1.32 11.38
N THR A 602 6.05 1.19 12.69
CA THR A 602 6.24 2.28 13.64
C THR A 602 7.64 2.85 13.53
N GLN A 603 7.72 4.19 13.49
CA GLN A 603 8.99 4.91 13.55
C GLN A 603 8.94 6.04 14.57
N SER A 604 10.08 6.28 15.22
CA SER A 604 10.27 7.43 16.11
C SER A 604 10.86 8.63 15.36
N PHE A 605 10.52 9.83 15.85
CA PHE A 605 11.24 11.04 15.44
C PHE A 605 12.70 10.99 15.92
N PHE A 606 13.61 11.50 15.10
CA PHE A 606 15.01 11.62 15.48
C PHE A 606 15.19 12.56 16.67
N ASN A 607 14.40 13.64 16.71
CA ASN A 607 14.37 14.65 17.76
C ASN A 607 12.96 15.25 17.86
N ASP A 608 12.71 16.00 18.94
CA ASP A 608 11.46 16.72 19.21
C ASP A 608 11.76 18.08 19.84
N ALA A 609 10.89 19.08 19.59
CA ALA A 609 11.01 20.40 20.16
C ALA A 609 11.02 20.43 21.69
N LYS A 610 10.35 19.47 22.33
CA LYS A 610 10.19 19.35 23.80
C LYS A 610 11.03 18.21 24.39
N GLY A 611 11.81 17.51 23.58
CA GLY A 611 12.67 16.39 24.00
C GLY A 611 11.91 15.10 24.33
N ARG A 612 10.70 14.93 23.81
CA ARG A 612 9.88 13.70 23.95
C ARG A 612 10.35 12.62 22.95
N CYS A 613 9.98 11.39 23.21
CA CYS A 613 10.09 10.30 22.24
C CYS A 613 8.74 10.12 21.52
N LEU A 614 8.61 10.73 20.36
CA LEU A 614 7.39 10.66 19.56
C LEU A 614 7.51 9.54 18.53
N ILE A 615 6.44 8.73 18.39
CA ILE A 615 6.34 7.68 17.37
C ILE A 615 5.08 7.86 16.53
N ILE A 616 5.12 7.41 15.28
CA ILE A 616 3.96 7.31 14.38
C ILE A 616 3.87 5.90 13.83
N ASN A 617 2.64 5.38 13.69
CA ASN A 617 2.31 4.11 13.08
C ASN A 617 1.66 4.30 11.71
N ARG A 618 1.97 3.45 10.77
CA ARG A 618 1.11 3.24 9.59
C ARG A 618 -0.10 2.39 9.97
N LEU A 619 -1.30 2.79 9.52
CA LEU A 619 -2.48 1.94 9.55
C LEU A 619 -2.60 1.19 8.21
N ARG A 620 -2.32 -0.11 8.21
CA ARG A 620 -2.44 -0.97 7.02
C ARG A 620 -3.91 -1.14 6.65
N ASP A 621 -4.28 -0.77 5.44
CA ASP A 621 -5.57 -1.14 4.91
C ASP A 621 -5.56 -1.33 3.39
N ASN A 622 -6.00 -2.51 2.96
CA ASN A 622 -6.36 -2.77 1.58
C ASN A 622 -7.87 -2.60 1.36
N THR A 623 -8.65 -2.50 2.45
CA THR A 623 -10.12 -2.43 2.42
C THR A 623 -10.58 -1.09 1.88
N ALA A 624 -9.90 -0.03 2.24
CA ALA A 624 -10.20 1.31 1.75
C ALA A 624 -10.03 1.47 0.22
N ALA A 625 -9.12 0.71 -0.38
CA ALA A 625 -8.97 0.63 -1.83
C ALA A 625 -10.17 -0.01 -2.54
N LEU A 626 -11.03 -0.72 -1.81
CA LEU A 626 -12.25 -1.36 -2.34
C LEU A 626 -13.47 -0.40 -2.34
N LEU A 627 -13.36 0.75 -1.69
CA LEU A 627 -14.44 1.74 -1.68
C LEU A 627 -14.48 2.47 -3.03
N ASP A 628 -15.60 2.32 -3.73
CA ASP A 628 -15.81 2.92 -5.04
C ASP A 628 -15.69 4.46 -4.99
N GLY A 629 -15.00 5.04 -5.96
CA GLY A 629 -14.78 6.49 -6.03
C GLY A 629 -13.67 7.02 -5.12
N LYS A 630 -12.97 6.17 -4.36
CA LYS A 630 -11.88 6.59 -3.50
C LYS A 630 -10.60 6.91 -4.30
N HIS A 631 -9.97 8.01 -3.98
CA HIS A 631 -8.78 8.49 -4.69
C HIS A 631 -7.52 8.53 -3.82
N TRP A 632 -7.62 8.12 -2.56
CA TRP A 632 -6.52 8.03 -1.59
C TRP A 632 -6.61 6.71 -0.81
N ASN A 633 -5.52 6.28 -0.22
CA ASN A 633 -5.47 5.11 0.66
C ASN A 633 -4.31 5.19 1.63
N GLY A 634 -4.52 4.63 2.83
CA GLY A 634 -3.57 4.68 3.93
C GLY A 634 -3.74 5.91 4.82
N VAL A 635 -3.43 5.74 6.09
CA VAL A 635 -3.52 6.75 7.15
C VAL A 635 -2.33 6.58 8.07
N GLN A 636 -1.79 7.67 8.59
CA GLN A 636 -0.84 7.67 9.70
C GLN A 636 -1.62 7.84 11.01
N SER A 637 -1.19 7.15 12.07
CA SER A 637 -1.75 7.39 13.40
C SER A 637 -1.45 8.82 13.85
N MET A 638 -2.16 9.30 14.90
CA MET A 638 -1.64 10.40 15.70
C MET A 638 -0.24 10.04 16.22
N PRO A 639 0.65 11.02 16.39
CA PRO A 639 1.88 10.78 17.13
C PRO A 639 1.57 10.37 18.57
N PHE A 640 2.32 9.41 19.09
CA PHE A 640 2.25 8.99 20.49
C PHE A 640 3.46 9.51 21.24
N ASP A 641 3.24 10.09 22.42
CA ASP A 641 4.31 10.35 23.39
C ASP A 641 4.66 9.03 24.11
N THR A 642 5.89 8.57 23.91
CA THR A 642 6.31 7.21 24.30
C THR A 642 7.24 7.28 25.51
N THR A 643 6.89 6.59 26.58
CA THR A 643 7.69 6.51 27.82
C THR A 643 7.97 5.08 28.23
N LEU A 644 8.99 4.88 29.06
CA LEU A 644 9.34 3.59 29.64
C LEU A 644 9.15 3.67 31.15
N VAL A 645 8.30 2.79 31.69
CA VAL A 645 7.98 2.77 33.11
C VAL A 645 8.24 1.40 33.76
N THR A 646 8.42 1.38 35.06
CA THR A 646 8.45 0.13 35.85
C THR A 646 7.01 -0.27 36.18
N ALA A 647 6.57 -1.42 35.66
CA ALA A 647 5.27 -2.00 35.97
C ALA A 647 5.22 -2.59 37.40
N ALA A 648 4.02 -2.87 37.92
CA ALA A 648 3.82 -3.42 39.25
C ALA A 648 4.55 -4.78 39.49
N ASP A 649 4.75 -5.57 38.44
CA ASP A 649 5.52 -6.82 38.46
C ASP A 649 7.04 -6.62 38.41
N GLY A 650 7.51 -5.37 38.41
CA GLY A 650 8.92 -4.98 38.30
C GLY A 650 9.48 -5.03 36.88
N SER A 651 8.69 -5.37 35.89
CA SER A 651 9.10 -5.35 34.48
C SER A 651 9.07 -3.93 33.89
N MET A 652 9.88 -3.73 32.84
CA MET A 652 9.89 -2.46 32.11
C MET A 652 8.84 -2.48 30.98
N LYS A 653 7.97 -1.46 30.96
CA LYS A 653 6.82 -1.38 30.06
C LYS A 653 6.84 -0.08 29.25
N LEU A 654 6.63 -0.17 27.93
CA LEU A 654 6.36 1.00 27.09
C LEU A 654 4.93 1.47 27.31
N CYS A 655 4.76 2.76 27.52
CA CYS A 655 3.46 3.47 27.52
C CYS A 655 3.40 4.44 26.36
N PHE A 656 2.20 4.60 25.79
CA PHE A 656 1.93 5.41 24.60
C PHE A 656 0.77 6.36 24.90
N ALA A 657 1.08 7.61 25.22
CA ALA A 657 0.08 8.63 25.52
C ALA A 657 -0.27 9.47 24.27
N PRO A 658 -1.48 10.06 24.21
CA PRO A 658 -1.77 11.06 23.19
C PRO A 658 -0.90 12.30 23.39
N ILE A 659 -0.52 12.95 22.29
CA ILE A 659 0.23 14.21 22.37
C ILE A 659 -0.67 15.33 22.88
N GLU A 660 -0.12 16.26 23.67
CA GLU A 660 -0.86 17.37 24.24
C GLU A 660 -1.40 18.35 23.18
N GLU A 661 -0.75 18.46 22.03
CA GLU A 661 -1.14 19.29 20.90
C GLU A 661 -2.55 18.97 20.37
N LEU A 662 -3.04 17.74 20.61
CA LEU A 662 -4.38 17.30 20.22
C LEU A 662 -5.49 18.18 20.82
N THR A 663 -5.24 18.79 21.97
CA THR A 663 -6.18 19.70 22.62
C THR A 663 -6.46 20.99 21.82
N SER A 664 -5.58 21.37 20.89
CA SER A 664 -5.78 22.51 19.99
C SER A 664 -6.96 22.32 19.03
N LEU A 665 -7.39 21.07 18.82
CA LEU A 665 -8.53 20.73 17.98
C LEU A 665 -9.89 20.79 18.70
N TYR A 666 -9.95 21.09 19.99
CA TYR A 666 -11.24 21.18 20.72
C TYR A 666 -12.11 22.29 20.14
N ASP A 667 -13.35 21.95 19.78
CA ASP A 667 -14.37 22.84 19.19
C ASP A 667 -15.66 22.87 20.05
N GLY A 668 -15.49 22.92 21.33
CA GLY A 668 -16.57 22.94 22.31
C GLY A 668 -16.82 21.59 22.99
N VAL A 669 -17.64 21.64 24.04
CA VAL A 669 -17.99 20.47 24.84
C VAL A 669 -19.35 19.92 24.39
N LEU A 670 -19.38 18.70 23.90
CA LEU A 670 -20.61 17.98 23.52
C LEU A 670 -21.35 17.47 24.77
N LYS A 671 -20.60 16.99 25.75
CA LYS A 671 -21.14 16.48 27.02
C LYS A 671 -20.12 16.58 28.13
N GLU A 672 -20.61 16.96 29.33
CA GLU A 672 -19.84 16.93 30.57
C GLU A 672 -20.65 16.25 31.65
N ILE A 673 -20.02 15.32 32.39
CA ILE A 673 -20.63 14.60 33.53
C ILE A 673 -19.60 14.50 34.63
N ALA A 674 -20.00 14.84 35.85
CA ALA A 674 -19.16 14.67 37.03
C ALA A 674 -19.93 14.03 38.19
N ASN A 675 -19.23 13.16 38.92
CA ASN A 675 -19.73 12.51 40.15
C ASN A 675 -21.12 11.87 39.98
N LYS A 676 -21.33 11.10 38.89
CA LYS A 676 -22.57 10.45 38.54
C LYS A 676 -22.44 8.93 38.67
N THR A 677 -23.24 8.33 39.53
CA THR A 677 -23.35 6.89 39.62
C THR A 677 -24.32 6.36 38.56
N LEU A 678 -23.90 5.31 37.82
CA LEU A 678 -24.75 4.52 36.93
C LEU A 678 -24.92 3.13 37.51
N THR A 679 -26.16 2.59 37.41
CA THR A 679 -26.51 1.21 37.78
C THR A 679 -26.98 0.43 36.56
N ALA A 680 -27.18 -0.88 36.72
CA ALA A 680 -27.61 -1.76 35.64
C ALA A 680 -28.82 -1.22 34.87
N GLY A 681 -28.74 -1.19 33.55
CA GLY A 681 -29.76 -0.66 32.62
C GLY A 681 -29.72 0.83 32.37
N GLN A 682 -28.86 1.60 33.09
CA GLN A 682 -28.69 3.04 32.85
C GLN A 682 -27.64 3.33 31.80
N SER A 683 -27.89 4.37 30.99
CA SER A 683 -26.98 4.86 29.97
C SER A 683 -26.85 6.37 30.00
N VAL A 684 -25.78 6.84 29.37
CA VAL A 684 -25.52 8.25 29.05
C VAL A 684 -24.93 8.35 27.66
N LEU A 685 -24.85 9.53 27.09
CA LEU A 685 -24.39 9.86 25.74
C LEU A 685 -25.38 9.53 24.62
N ASP A 686 -26.54 8.97 24.90
CA ASP A 686 -27.56 8.66 23.87
C ASP A 686 -28.10 9.91 23.17
N ASP A 687 -27.92 11.08 23.76
CA ASP A 687 -28.30 12.41 23.25
C ASP A 687 -27.16 13.10 22.47
N VAL A 688 -25.99 12.51 22.39
CA VAL A 688 -24.81 13.06 21.72
C VAL A 688 -24.67 12.50 20.32
N LYS A 689 -24.41 13.36 19.35
CA LYS A 689 -24.21 13.03 17.92
C LYS A 689 -22.93 13.67 17.44
N SER A 690 -21.97 12.87 16.97
CA SER A 690 -20.74 13.37 16.34
C SER A 690 -20.04 12.28 15.55
N LYS A 691 -19.34 12.68 14.47
CA LYS A 691 -18.43 11.83 13.70
C LYS A 691 -16.98 11.94 14.18
N GLY A 692 -16.62 13.11 14.75
CA GLY A 692 -15.26 13.40 15.20
C GLY A 692 -15.28 13.97 16.61
N TYR A 693 -14.81 13.21 17.59
CA TYR A 693 -14.80 13.62 19.00
C TYR A 693 -13.65 13.01 19.77
N LEU A 694 -13.29 13.66 20.87
CA LEU A 694 -12.40 13.12 21.90
C LEU A 694 -13.15 13.06 23.21
N LEU A 695 -13.18 11.85 23.83
CA LEU A 695 -13.83 11.60 25.10
C LEU A 695 -12.76 11.22 26.14
N GLU A 696 -12.73 11.97 27.24
CA GLU A 696 -11.89 11.67 28.39
C GLU A 696 -12.77 11.32 29.58
N THR A 697 -12.44 10.22 30.28
CA THR A 697 -13.25 9.81 31.43
C THR A 697 -12.41 9.10 32.49
N ALA A 698 -12.81 9.35 33.76
CA ALA A 698 -12.29 8.68 34.94
C ALA A 698 -13.46 7.92 35.61
N LEU A 699 -13.32 6.56 35.70
CA LEU A 699 -14.35 5.67 36.18
C LEU A 699 -13.92 4.91 37.41
N CYS A 700 -14.76 4.94 38.49
CA CYS A 700 -14.62 4.04 39.62
C CYS A 700 -15.59 2.87 39.44
N VAL A 701 -15.06 1.70 39.10
CA VAL A 701 -15.81 0.52 38.69
C VAL A 701 -15.98 -0.42 39.89
N GLN A 702 -17.22 -0.70 40.30
CA GLN A 702 -17.48 -1.64 41.41
C GLN A 702 -17.33 -3.09 40.94
N PRO A 703 -16.99 -4.03 41.84
CA PRO A 703 -16.92 -5.47 41.54
C PRO A 703 -18.21 -5.99 40.86
N ASN A 704 -18.06 -6.99 39.96
CA ASN A 704 -19.14 -7.60 39.19
C ASN A 704 -19.89 -6.63 38.24
N THR A 705 -19.29 -5.53 37.88
CA THR A 705 -19.84 -4.53 36.96
C THR A 705 -19.45 -4.82 35.52
N THR A 706 -20.41 -4.67 34.61
CA THR A 706 -20.17 -4.70 33.16
C THR A 706 -20.70 -3.40 32.54
N PHE A 707 -19.84 -2.73 31.78
CA PHE A 707 -20.19 -1.49 31.06
C PHE A 707 -19.71 -1.56 29.62
N SER A 708 -20.31 -0.74 28.73
CA SER A 708 -19.90 -0.66 27.31
C SER A 708 -20.03 0.75 26.77
N PHE A 709 -19.00 1.19 26.04
CA PHE A 709 -19.06 2.34 25.15
C PHE A 709 -19.31 1.82 23.73
N TYR A 710 -20.37 2.33 23.11
CA TYR A 710 -20.68 2.15 21.69
C TYR A 710 -20.19 3.42 20.98
N LEU A 711 -19.25 3.24 20.06
CA LEU A 711 -18.54 4.30 19.37
C LEU A 711 -18.92 4.26 17.87
N ARG A 712 -19.35 5.40 17.31
CA ARG A 712 -19.85 5.46 15.91
C ARG A 712 -20.94 4.40 15.66
N GLY A 713 -22.02 4.46 16.44
CA GLY A 713 -23.16 3.57 16.42
C GLY A 713 -23.73 3.31 17.83
N ASN A 714 -24.87 2.64 17.91
CA ASN A 714 -25.57 2.36 19.18
C ASN A 714 -25.96 0.88 19.36
N GLY A 715 -25.43 -0.02 18.56
CA GLY A 715 -25.74 -1.44 18.57
C GLY A 715 -24.69 -2.29 17.86
N ASN A 716 -25.12 -3.33 17.13
CA ASN A 716 -24.24 -4.30 16.49
C ASN A 716 -23.37 -3.71 15.35
N ASN A 717 -23.69 -2.51 14.88
CA ASN A 717 -22.96 -1.78 13.85
C ASN A 717 -22.01 -0.72 14.44
N SER A 718 -21.53 -0.92 15.65
CA SER A 718 -20.62 0.00 16.36
C SER A 718 -19.24 -0.61 16.57
N ALA A 719 -18.21 0.24 16.76
CA ALA A 719 -17.07 -0.13 17.55
C ALA A 719 -17.46 -0.13 19.03
N VAL A 720 -17.03 -1.14 19.77
CA VAL A 720 -17.47 -1.32 21.16
C VAL A 720 -16.28 -1.53 22.08
N LEU A 721 -16.18 -0.71 23.13
CA LEU A 721 -15.32 -0.96 24.28
C LEU A 721 -16.19 -1.50 25.41
N THR A 722 -15.91 -2.72 25.89
CA THR A 722 -16.61 -3.34 27.04
C THR A 722 -15.63 -3.55 28.18
N GLY A 723 -15.95 -3.02 29.34
CA GLY A 723 -15.23 -3.29 30.59
C GLY A 723 -16.05 -4.25 31.46
N LYS A 724 -15.39 -5.26 32.04
CA LYS A 724 -15.99 -6.23 32.96
C LYS A 724 -15.12 -6.36 34.20
N ALA A 725 -15.59 -5.86 35.34
CA ALA A 725 -14.95 -6.08 36.64
C ALA A 725 -15.35 -7.46 37.19
N ASP A 726 -14.38 -8.21 37.67
CA ASP A 726 -14.61 -9.46 38.43
C ASP A 726 -14.99 -9.19 39.90
N ALA A 727 -15.06 -10.24 40.72
CA ALA A 727 -15.42 -10.15 42.13
C ALA A 727 -14.33 -9.45 42.98
N ASP A 728 -13.09 -9.46 42.51
CA ASP A 728 -11.92 -8.86 43.16
C ASP A 728 -11.67 -7.41 42.69
N GLY A 729 -12.48 -6.93 41.73
CA GLY A 729 -12.38 -5.56 41.19
C GLY A 729 -11.38 -5.40 40.06
N LYS A 730 -10.73 -6.47 39.56
CA LYS A 730 -9.93 -6.44 38.34
C LYS A 730 -10.83 -6.24 37.13
N VAL A 731 -10.42 -5.36 36.21
CA VAL A 731 -11.25 -5.02 35.05
C VAL A 731 -10.63 -5.58 33.77
N GLN A 732 -11.36 -6.48 33.09
CA GLN A 732 -11.02 -6.87 31.73
C GLN A 732 -11.67 -5.88 30.76
N ILE A 733 -10.88 -5.18 29.94
CA ILE A 733 -11.35 -4.33 28.85
C ILE A 733 -11.22 -5.11 27.54
N THR A 734 -12.34 -5.20 26.82
CA THR A 734 -12.42 -5.78 25.46
C THR A 734 -12.80 -4.66 24.49
N ILE A 735 -12.02 -4.46 23.45
CA ILE A 735 -12.30 -3.49 22.39
C ILE A 735 -12.51 -4.28 21.09
N SER A 736 -13.62 -4.02 20.39
CA SER A 736 -13.95 -4.67 19.11
C SER A 736 -14.34 -3.64 18.06
N THR A 737 -13.68 -3.66 16.92
CA THR A 737 -14.01 -2.85 15.73
C THR A 737 -14.79 -3.66 14.68
N THR A 738 -15.12 -4.93 14.95
CA THR A 738 -15.75 -5.85 13.98
C THR A 738 -17.16 -5.42 13.54
N GLY A 739 -17.91 -4.69 14.38
CA GLY A 739 -19.23 -4.16 14.06
C GLY A 739 -19.23 -2.83 13.32
N ALA A 740 -18.15 -2.06 13.41
CA ALA A 740 -18.06 -0.69 12.87
C ALA A 740 -17.53 -0.64 11.44
N SER A 741 -17.82 -1.64 10.63
CA SER A 741 -17.32 -1.62 9.25
C SER A 741 -18.35 -2.15 8.29
N THR A 742 -18.72 -1.32 7.30
CA THR A 742 -19.50 -1.74 6.12
C THR A 742 -18.65 -2.57 5.15
N VAL A 743 -17.33 -2.60 5.35
CA VAL A 743 -16.35 -3.41 4.61
C VAL A 743 -15.68 -4.40 5.55
N LYS A 744 -15.28 -5.56 5.00
CA LYS A 744 -14.68 -6.66 5.77
C LYS A 744 -13.49 -6.25 6.64
N GLY A 745 -13.45 -6.75 7.87
CA GLY A 745 -12.28 -6.74 8.74
C GLY A 745 -12.41 -5.77 9.91
N GLY A 746 -12.53 -6.31 11.09
CA GLY A 746 -12.32 -5.64 12.35
C GLY A 746 -11.49 -6.54 13.25
N TYR A 747 -11.03 -6.01 14.36
CA TYR A 747 -10.17 -6.71 15.31
C TYR A 747 -10.77 -6.69 16.70
N THR A 748 -10.24 -7.52 17.56
CA THR A 748 -10.62 -7.56 18.98
C THR A 748 -9.37 -7.61 19.84
N TRP A 749 -9.27 -6.67 20.77
CA TRP A 749 -8.25 -6.61 21.81
C TRP A 749 -8.83 -6.97 23.16
N LYS A 750 -8.02 -7.53 24.04
CA LYS A 750 -8.37 -7.80 25.43
C LYS A 750 -7.19 -7.40 26.33
N PHE A 751 -7.51 -6.61 27.34
CA PHE A 751 -6.54 -6.14 28.33
C PHE A 751 -7.06 -6.42 29.74
N GLU A 752 -6.19 -6.87 30.62
CA GLU A 752 -6.42 -6.87 32.06
C GLU A 752 -5.89 -5.55 32.61
N VAL A 753 -6.78 -4.74 33.14
CA VAL A 753 -6.50 -3.38 33.59
C VAL A 753 -6.63 -3.35 35.11
N GLU A 754 -5.59 -2.93 35.77
CA GLU A 754 -5.59 -2.72 37.21
C GLU A 754 -6.03 -1.25 37.49
N PRO A 755 -7.10 -1.03 38.31
CA PRO A 755 -7.41 0.30 38.80
C PRO A 755 -6.24 0.88 39.62
N ASP A 756 -6.12 2.22 39.65
CA ASP A 756 -5.12 2.86 40.50
C ASP A 756 -5.41 2.71 41.99
N SER A 757 -4.60 3.34 42.85
CA SER A 757 -4.76 3.28 44.33
C SER A 757 -6.09 3.87 44.85
N GLU A 758 -6.79 4.65 44.03
CA GLU A 758 -8.10 5.23 44.33
C GLU A 758 -9.25 4.42 43.67
N GLY A 759 -8.94 3.30 43.00
CA GLY A 759 -9.91 2.46 42.31
C GLY A 759 -10.35 3.00 40.96
N MET A 760 -9.57 3.87 40.36
CA MET A 760 -9.91 4.56 39.12
C MET A 760 -9.32 3.89 37.90
N ILE A 761 -10.10 3.92 36.80
CA ILE A 761 -9.65 3.61 35.46
C ILE A 761 -9.84 4.87 34.60
N TYR A 762 -8.82 5.19 33.82
CA TYR A 762 -8.81 6.36 32.93
C TYR A 762 -8.89 5.91 31.48
N LEU A 763 -9.80 6.50 30.72
CA LEU A 763 -9.93 6.25 29.29
C LEU A 763 -9.87 7.57 28.53
N THR A 764 -9.05 7.63 27.49
CA THR A 764 -9.12 8.65 26.45
C THR A 764 -9.48 7.95 25.14
N ILE A 765 -10.57 8.37 24.50
CA ILE A 765 -11.12 7.77 23.28
C ILE A 765 -11.25 8.85 22.23
N SER A 766 -10.47 8.75 21.16
CA SER A 766 -10.49 9.63 20.01
C SER A 766 -11.17 8.91 18.84
N VAL A 767 -12.17 9.52 18.26
CA VAL A 767 -12.96 8.97 17.14
C VAL A 767 -13.01 9.97 16.01
N ASP A 768 -12.51 9.58 14.85
CA ASP A 768 -12.54 10.32 13.60
C ASP A 768 -13.44 9.60 12.57
N ASN A 769 -13.61 10.12 11.37
CA ASN A 769 -14.46 9.52 10.33
C ASN A 769 -14.15 8.03 10.08
N THR A 770 -12.87 7.68 10.06
CA THR A 770 -12.39 6.30 9.81
C THR A 770 -11.33 5.84 10.81
N MET A 771 -11.03 6.63 11.85
CA MET A 771 -10.01 6.30 12.83
C MET A 771 -10.60 6.17 14.23
N LEU A 772 -9.99 5.28 15.02
CA LEU A 772 -10.29 5.07 16.41
C LEU A 772 -8.98 4.89 17.18
N ASP A 773 -8.69 5.82 18.10
CA ASP A 773 -7.60 5.67 19.06
C ASP A 773 -8.16 5.57 20.48
N ILE A 774 -7.67 4.60 21.24
CA ILE A 774 -8.08 4.40 22.64
C ILE A 774 -6.84 4.26 23.48
N TYR A 775 -6.79 5.05 24.54
CA TYR A 775 -5.74 5.05 25.57
C TYR A 775 -6.35 4.66 26.89
N ILE A 776 -5.72 3.73 27.59
CA ILE A 776 -6.16 3.22 28.88
C ILE A 776 -5.06 3.50 29.90
N ASN A 777 -5.42 4.03 31.07
CA ASN A 777 -4.52 4.34 32.18
C ASN A 777 -3.28 5.13 31.72
N ASN A 778 -3.49 6.32 31.14
CA ASN A 778 -2.45 7.20 30.63
C ASN A 778 -1.49 6.51 29.62
N GLY A 779 -2.04 5.65 28.74
CA GLY A 779 -1.29 5.00 27.68
C GLY A 779 -0.61 3.70 28.09
N GLU A 780 -0.90 3.14 29.25
CA GLU A 780 -0.49 1.79 29.64
C GLU A 780 -0.87 0.77 28.58
N TYR A 781 -2.05 0.94 27.98
CA TYR A 781 -2.47 0.29 26.75
C TYR A 781 -2.98 1.35 25.77
N ALA A 782 -2.51 1.27 24.52
CA ALA A 782 -2.97 2.12 23.45
C ALA A 782 -3.26 1.30 22.21
N ILE A 783 -4.36 1.57 21.55
CA ILE A 783 -4.69 1.03 20.23
C ILE A 783 -4.96 2.16 19.25
N SER A 784 -4.71 1.90 18.00
CA SER A 784 -5.11 2.72 16.86
C SER A 784 -5.61 1.77 15.78
N ASP A 785 -6.82 1.98 15.25
CA ASP A 785 -7.39 1.11 14.22
C ASP A 785 -8.28 1.89 13.25
N LEU A 786 -8.47 1.33 12.06
CA LEU A 786 -9.40 1.85 11.06
C LEU A 786 -10.79 1.26 11.27
N ILE A 787 -11.78 2.13 11.22
CA ILE A 787 -13.19 1.78 11.18
C ILE A 787 -13.82 2.36 9.92
N PHE A 788 -14.84 1.69 9.36
CA PHE A 788 -15.56 2.16 8.17
C PHE A 788 -17.06 2.11 8.43
N PRO A 789 -17.59 2.88 9.39
CA PRO A 789 -19.01 2.96 9.66
C PRO A 789 -19.74 3.58 8.47
N ASP A 790 -21.05 3.36 8.37
CA ASP A 790 -21.87 4.13 7.45
C ASP A 790 -21.69 5.63 7.74
N PRO A 791 -21.39 6.46 6.73
CA PRO A 791 -21.13 7.88 6.92
C PRO A 791 -22.27 8.68 7.58
N SER A 792 -23.50 8.17 7.58
CA SER A 792 -24.64 8.79 8.24
C SER A 792 -24.73 8.51 9.75
N VAL A 793 -23.92 7.55 10.25
CA VAL A 793 -23.94 7.17 11.66
C VAL A 793 -23.13 8.15 12.51
N GLU A 794 -23.77 8.75 13.50
CA GLU A 794 -23.19 9.72 14.42
C GLU A 794 -23.45 9.38 15.89
N ASP A 795 -24.20 8.29 16.13
CA ASP A 795 -24.63 7.87 17.47
C ASP A 795 -23.46 7.41 18.34
N MET A 796 -23.60 7.66 19.64
CA MET A 796 -22.75 7.08 20.67
C MET A 796 -23.56 6.73 21.90
N ARG A 797 -23.07 5.82 22.73
CA ARG A 797 -23.75 5.40 23.95
C ARG A 797 -22.77 4.88 24.99
N PHE A 798 -22.96 5.20 26.26
CA PHE A 798 -22.29 4.57 27.39
C PHE A 798 -23.34 3.92 28.29
N LEU A 799 -23.31 2.59 28.39
CA LEU A 799 -24.29 1.74 29.08
C LEU A 799 -23.63 0.93 30.19
N VAL A 800 -24.25 0.87 31.35
CA VAL A 800 -23.97 -0.13 32.41
C VAL A 800 -24.98 -1.28 32.27
N SER A 801 -24.53 -2.48 31.96
CA SER A 801 -25.41 -3.65 31.76
C SER A 801 -25.60 -4.50 33.02
N SER A 802 -24.60 -4.48 33.95
CA SER A 802 -24.73 -5.10 35.28
C SER A 802 -23.85 -4.35 36.30
N GLY A 803 -24.20 -4.48 37.59
CA GLY A 803 -23.47 -3.83 38.67
C GLY A 803 -23.66 -2.31 38.71
N SER A 804 -22.62 -1.58 39.14
CA SER A 804 -22.63 -0.14 39.20
C SER A 804 -21.22 0.44 39.05
N LEU A 805 -21.12 1.66 38.54
CA LEU A 805 -19.88 2.43 38.48
C LEU A 805 -20.17 3.92 38.76
N GLU A 806 -19.17 4.63 39.22
CA GLU A 806 -19.23 6.08 39.31
C GLU A 806 -18.38 6.70 38.21
N ILE A 807 -18.97 7.62 37.45
CA ILE A 807 -18.29 8.53 36.55
C ILE A 807 -17.77 9.67 37.41
N ARG A 808 -16.48 9.68 37.75
CA ARG A 808 -15.84 10.81 38.43
C ARG A 808 -15.81 12.03 37.54
N SER A 809 -15.39 11.83 36.31
CA SER A 809 -15.41 12.81 35.25
C SER A 809 -15.64 12.15 33.91
N LEU A 810 -16.38 12.82 33.05
CA LEU A 810 -16.45 12.49 31.61
C LEU A 810 -16.62 13.81 30.89
N VAL A 811 -15.73 14.10 29.97
CA VAL A 811 -15.82 15.23 29.06
C VAL A 811 -15.70 14.71 27.65
N CYS A 812 -16.65 15.07 26.79
CA CYS A 812 -16.63 14.75 25.37
C CYS A 812 -16.51 16.05 24.57
N HIS A 813 -15.40 16.22 23.87
CA HIS A 813 -15.13 17.39 23.04
C HIS A 813 -15.45 17.10 21.58
N GLN A 814 -16.09 18.05 20.91
CA GLN A 814 -16.11 18.09 19.44
C GLN A 814 -14.71 18.39 18.94
N MET A 815 -14.28 17.70 17.88
CA MET A 815 -12.97 17.92 17.23
C MET A 815 -13.13 18.70 15.94
N LYS A 816 -12.19 19.65 15.68
CA LYS A 816 -12.07 20.38 14.42
C LYS A 816 -11.40 19.51 13.35
N SER A 817 -11.73 19.79 12.09
CA SER A 817 -10.92 19.32 10.96
C SER A 817 -9.60 20.11 10.87
N ILE A 818 -8.56 19.44 10.39
CA ILE A 818 -7.26 20.05 10.07
C ILE A 818 -7.15 20.47 8.60
N TRP A 819 -8.19 20.14 7.81
CA TRP A 819 -8.24 20.40 6.38
C TRP A 819 -9.01 21.66 6.03
#